data_f41dcddaeb4199eebc45860d9cbc9edc
#
_entry.id   f41dcddaeb4199eebc45860d9cbc9edc
#
_cell.length_a   1.000
_cell.length_b   1.000
_cell.length_c   1.000
_cell.angle_alpha   90.00
_cell.angle_beta   90.00
_cell.angle_gamma   90.00
#
_symmetry.space_group_name_H-M   'P 1'
#
loop_
_entity.id
_entity.type
_entity.pdbx_description
1 polymer ?
#
loop_
_entity_poly.entity_id
_entity_poly.type
_entity_poly.pdbx_seq_one_letter_code
_entity_poly.pdbx_strand_id
1 'polypeptide(L)'
;MIETERAINRSGEGSNQEIELLDTSPHETPDARVQRNKNSCHASEGCAALPMLAAGDLSFNEIRKRLSSFALQWKTATRENADAKLFWARFYECYGIRPESSTIYEKAVDKLDGGRGFIDSFIPGLLIVEHKSRNRNLDSAFTQASDYFMALPELERPKYIVTSDFARFRLYDLATGRCSECTLKDLPKRAGWFSFLLDSHAPPKILEESPVNRQAAYAVSKLHEALLRANFRGRELELFLTRLLFCFFADDTGIFGADGQLRYLIERTREDGRDTGARLFELFDVLDTPDDERQVNLDEALAGFTYINGRLFSERTRIPAFDSDMREILLHCADLDWSGISPAIFGAMFQGVLEAHTPTDSRQSSRRELGAHYTSERNILRVIDPLCMNDLRAELTAARRSKPRLQALYDKLPPLNYLDPACGCGNFLVIAYRELRRLENEVIADLFDFDRGRGLLDVSTLCRVRVNQFYGIEIDDAAAHIARVALWITDHQMNLEAAERFGNTRPTVPLIDAPHIRCANALRVDWADVLPPESCRFVMGNPPFIGKQYQNTEQRSDLETVFRELKNAGLLDYVAAWYVKALAYIKGNSKVDVAFVSTNSITQGEQVAVLWPLLFEAGIRIRFAHRTFRWSNEGKGNATVHCVIIGFGLRRPEACTIFDYSSEHRTDENRVIDAKQVNAYLVDAPNVVLANRRSPLCAVPSMAFGNMANDGGNLLLSDLDKQQLVKTEPHAAVWIRPFLGAEEFINAELRWCLWLVHTLPNELRAMPEVYRRVQSVRDIRLASTRAATRQLADAPYLFGEIRQPDTSYLLVHEH
;
A
#
# COMPACT_ATOMS: atom_id res chain seq x y z
N MET A 1 15.57 -17.77 14.72
CA MET A 1 15.33 -18.03 16.16
C MET A 1 14.22 -19.05 16.43
N ILE A 2 13.21 -19.14 15.60
CA ILE A 2 12.12 -20.12 15.76
C ILE A 2 12.56 -21.53 15.34
N GLU A 3 13.48 -21.68 14.41
CA GLU A 3 14.03 -22.99 13.99
C GLU A 3 15.09 -23.56 14.95
N THR A 4 15.71 -22.72 15.78
CA THR A 4 16.68 -23.20 16.79
C THR A 4 16.01 -23.91 17.98
N GLU A 5 14.76 -23.62 18.28
CA GLU A 5 14.03 -24.34 19.34
C GLU A 5 13.57 -25.74 18.92
N ARG A 6 13.40 -25.99 17.60
CA ARG A 6 13.05 -27.35 17.10
C ARG A 6 14.23 -28.33 17.06
N ALA A 7 15.44 -27.83 17.09
CA ALA A 7 16.63 -28.69 17.08
C ALA A 7 17.07 -29.14 18.49
N ILE A 8 16.64 -28.48 19.56
CA ILE A 8 17.04 -28.78 20.94
C ILE A 8 16.19 -29.87 21.58
N ASN A 9 15.01 -30.22 21.03
CA ASN A 9 14.13 -31.24 21.59
C ASN A 9 14.31 -32.66 21.01
N ARG A 10 15.42 -32.96 20.34
CA ARG A 10 15.71 -34.29 19.77
C ARG A 10 16.94 -35.00 20.27
N SER A 11 17.47 -34.61 21.39
CA SER A 11 18.56 -35.37 22.05
C SER A 11 18.24 -35.62 23.50
N GLY A 12 17.60 -36.74 23.76
CA GLY A 12 17.31 -37.23 25.12
C GLY A 12 16.60 -38.57 25.09
N GLU A 13 17.45 -39.60 25.10
CA GLU A 13 17.23 -40.93 25.64
C GLU A 13 16.19 -41.88 25.05
N GLY A 14 16.73 -43.02 24.64
CA GLY A 14 16.04 -44.19 24.15
C GLY A 14 15.42 -45.04 25.24
N SER A 15 14.44 -45.80 24.84
CA SER A 15 14.24 -47.21 25.26
C SER A 15 13.23 -47.86 24.32
N ASN A 16 13.60 -49.03 23.88
CA ASN A 16 12.80 -49.98 23.09
C ASN A 16 11.46 -50.28 23.73
N GLN A 17 10.41 -50.32 22.91
CA GLN A 17 9.40 -51.38 23.00
C GLN A 17 8.66 -51.51 21.68
N GLU A 18 8.76 -52.71 21.10
CA GLU A 18 7.94 -53.26 20.03
C GLU A 18 6.46 -53.23 20.41
N ILE A 19 5.59 -52.79 19.52
CA ILE A 19 4.17 -53.21 19.55
C ILE A 19 3.74 -53.52 18.11
N GLU A 20 3.16 -54.71 18.02
CA GLU A 20 2.67 -55.46 16.87
C GLU A 20 1.60 -54.70 16.05
N LEU A 21 1.66 -55.00 14.78
CA LEU A 21 0.58 -54.82 13.80
C LEU A 21 -0.63 -55.68 14.13
N LEU A 22 -1.81 -55.14 14.21
CA LEU A 22 -3.08 -55.87 14.08
C LEU A 22 -3.92 -55.24 12.96
N ASP A 23 -4.01 -56.03 11.93
CA ASP A 23 -4.90 -55.98 10.78
C ASP A 23 -6.32 -56.38 11.18
N THR A 24 -7.34 -55.60 10.83
CA THR A 24 -8.72 -56.11 10.68
C THR A 24 -9.56 -55.25 9.74
N SER A 25 -9.79 -55.78 8.55
CA SER A 25 -10.97 -55.54 7.71
C SER A 25 -11.98 -56.66 7.97
N PRO A 26 -13.16 -56.72 7.34
CA PRO A 26 -14.28 -55.76 7.20
C PRO A 26 -15.64 -56.42 7.60
N HIS A 27 -16.74 -55.70 7.62
CA HIS A 27 -18.08 -56.31 7.49
C HIS A 27 -19.07 -55.42 6.72
N GLU A 28 -19.77 -56.10 5.87
CA GLU A 28 -20.76 -55.81 4.83
C GLU A 28 -22.12 -55.28 5.34
N THR A 29 -22.70 -54.36 4.54
CA THR A 29 -24.02 -54.28 3.85
C THR A 29 -25.34 -54.40 4.69
N PRO A 30 -26.58 -54.05 4.20
CA PRO A 30 -27.04 -53.91 2.82
C PRO A 30 -28.12 -52.81 2.48
N ASP A 31 -28.31 -52.62 1.16
CA ASP A 31 -29.55 -52.40 0.40
C ASP A 31 -30.47 -51.17 0.58
N ALA A 32 -30.65 -50.44 -0.53
CA ALA A 32 -31.96 -50.13 -1.10
C ALA A 32 -31.87 -49.64 -2.57
N ARG A 33 -32.52 -50.37 -3.40
CA ARG A 33 -32.89 -50.17 -4.83
C ARG A 33 -33.63 -48.86 -5.03
N VAL A 34 -33.47 -48.19 -6.24
CA VAL A 34 -34.56 -47.86 -7.16
C VAL A 34 -34.03 -47.33 -8.52
N GLN A 35 -34.33 -48.08 -9.52
CA GLN A 35 -34.72 -47.88 -10.93
C GLN A 35 -33.96 -47.00 -11.88
N ARG A 36 -33.53 -47.66 -12.91
CA ARG A 36 -33.14 -47.23 -14.27
C ARG A 36 -34.28 -46.50 -14.97
N ASN A 37 -33.93 -45.47 -15.73
CA ASN A 37 -34.57 -45.25 -17.03
C ASN A 37 -33.51 -44.92 -18.09
N LYS A 38 -33.54 -45.74 -19.16
CA LYS A 38 -32.72 -45.66 -20.37
C LYS A 38 -33.36 -44.61 -21.29
N ASN A 39 -32.56 -43.73 -21.88
CA ASN A 39 -32.74 -43.43 -23.29
C ASN A 39 -31.43 -43.08 -23.95
N SER A 40 -31.16 -43.83 -24.98
CA SER A 40 -30.02 -43.81 -25.86
C SER A 40 -30.06 -42.58 -26.81
N CYS A 41 -28.93 -41.96 -27.07
CA CYS A 41 -28.61 -41.45 -28.40
C CYS A 41 -27.08 -41.45 -28.61
N HIS A 42 -26.71 -41.78 -29.82
CA HIS A 42 -25.47 -42.24 -30.40
C HIS A 42 -24.20 -41.45 -30.06
N ALA A 43 -23.15 -42.21 -29.88
CA ALA A 43 -21.75 -41.84 -29.79
C ALA A 43 -21.21 -41.31 -31.13
N SER A 44 -20.37 -40.29 -31.07
CA SER A 44 -19.25 -40.12 -31.97
C SER A 44 -17.97 -39.97 -31.15
N GLU A 45 -16.98 -40.75 -31.56
CA GLU A 45 -15.73 -41.04 -30.86
C GLU A 45 -14.84 -39.85 -30.62
N GLY A 46 -14.17 -39.85 -29.48
CA GLY A 46 -12.78 -39.47 -29.36
C GLY A 46 -12.41 -38.11 -28.77
N CYS A 47 -12.59 -37.94 -27.49
CA CYS A 47 -11.63 -37.11 -26.69
C CYS A 47 -11.66 -37.59 -25.23
N ALA A 48 -10.63 -38.35 -24.86
CA ALA A 48 -10.42 -38.74 -23.46
C ALA A 48 -10.20 -37.50 -22.60
N ALA A 49 -11.13 -37.19 -21.72
CA ALA A 49 -10.96 -36.20 -20.69
C ALA A 49 -9.91 -36.73 -19.68
N LEU A 50 -8.78 -36.07 -19.64
CA LEU A 50 -7.76 -36.28 -18.62
C LEU A 50 -8.32 -35.90 -17.24
N PRO A 51 -8.00 -36.62 -16.15
CA PRO A 51 -8.42 -36.25 -14.82
C PRO A 51 -7.85 -34.88 -14.43
N MET A 52 -8.71 -33.98 -14.04
CA MET A 52 -8.34 -32.64 -13.61
C MET A 52 -7.78 -32.66 -12.18
N LEU A 53 -6.48 -32.50 -12.04
CA LEU A 53 -5.79 -32.21 -10.78
C LEU A 53 -6.06 -30.77 -10.36
N ALA A 54 -6.09 -30.51 -9.05
CA ALA A 54 -6.24 -29.16 -8.51
C ALA A 54 -5.06 -28.27 -8.93
N ALA A 55 -5.27 -26.96 -9.08
CA ALA A 55 -4.32 -26.01 -9.68
C ALA A 55 -2.94 -25.95 -8.99
N GLY A 56 -2.81 -26.42 -7.75
CA GLY A 56 -1.54 -26.48 -7.00
C GLY A 56 -0.62 -27.66 -7.33
N ASP A 57 -1.11 -28.67 -8.09
CA ASP A 57 -0.38 -29.94 -8.30
C ASP A 57 0.22 -30.09 -9.71
N LEU A 58 0.12 -29.08 -10.58
CA LEU A 58 0.63 -29.15 -11.94
C LEU A 58 2.13 -28.90 -12.02
N SER A 59 2.89 -29.94 -12.44
CA SER A 59 4.32 -29.75 -12.70
C SER A 59 4.54 -28.92 -13.98
N PHE A 60 5.66 -28.18 -14.05
CA PHE A 60 6.04 -27.43 -15.26
C PHE A 60 6.18 -28.34 -16.51
N ASN A 61 6.49 -29.61 -16.35
CA ASN A 61 6.55 -30.54 -17.47
C ASN A 61 5.14 -30.83 -18.01
N GLU A 62 4.15 -30.96 -17.16
CA GLU A 62 2.76 -31.15 -17.59
C GLU A 62 2.22 -29.87 -18.27
N ILE A 63 2.52 -28.69 -17.73
CA ILE A 63 2.17 -27.41 -18.35
C ILE A 63 2.79 -27.31 -19.75
N ARG A 64 4.08 -27.61 -19.91
CA ARG A 64 4.74 -27.62 -21.22
C ARG A 64 4.08 -28.57 -22.22
N LYS A 65 3.67 -29.74 -21.77
CA LYS A 65 2.96 -30.73 -22.60
C LYS A 65 1.61 -30.17 -23.08
N ARG A 66 0.83 -29.57 -22.18
CA ARG A 66 -0.45 -28.94 -22.48
C ARG A 66 -0.28 -27.76 -23.45
N LEU A 67 0.68 -26.87 -23.18
CA LEU A 67 1.01 -25.77 -24.08
C LEU A 67 1.49 -26.21 -25.46
N SER A 68 2.17 -27.38 -25.57
CA SER A 68 2.56 -27.97 -26.86
C SER A 68 1.33 -28.41 -27.65
N SER A 69 0.37 -29.04 -27.01
CA SER A 69 -0.91 -29.41 -27.60
C SER A 69 -1.74 -28.19 -28.00
N PHE A 70 -1.79 -27.18 -27.11
CA PHE A 70 -2.43 -25.90 -27.36
C PHE A 70 -1.83 -25.20 -28.60
N ALA A 71 -0.50 -25.10 -28.68
CA ALA A 71 0.19 -24.45 -29.80
C ALA A 71 -0.10 -25.15 -31.14
N LEU A 72 -0.25 -26.48 -31.13
CA LEU A 72 -0.60 -27.26 -32.33
C LEU A 72 -2.06 -27.01 -32.75
N GLN A 73 -2.98 -26.99 -31.79
CA GLN A 73 -4.41 -26.78 -32.02
C GLN A 73 -4.71 -25.40 -32.64
N TRP A 74 -4.03 -24.36 -32.15
CA TRP A 74 -4.31 -22.96 -32.49
C TRP A 74 -3.43 -22.41 -33.63
N LYS A 75 -2.65 -23.26 -34.28
CA LYS A 75 -1.69 -22.84 -35.33
C LYS A 75 -2.35 -22.09 -36.49
N THR A 76 -3.60 -22.40 -36.82
CA THR A 76 -4.33 -21.85 -37.99
C THR A 76 -5.39 -20.81 -37.65
N ALA A 77 -5.61 -20.49 -36.37
CA ALA A 77 -6.59 -19.49 -35.93
C ALA A 77 -6.22 -18.10 -36.42
N THR A 78 -7.23 -17.32 -36.86
CA THR A 78 -6.99 -16.01 -37.47
C THR A 78 -8.00 -14.92 -37.11
N ARG A 79 -9.19 -15.28 -36.60
CA ARG A 79 -10.31 -14.36 -36.40
C ARG A 79 -10.56 -14.09 -34.92
N GLU A 80 -10.34 -12.85 -34.48
CA GLU A 80 -10.54 -12.36 -33.12
C GLU A 80 -11.94 -12.66 -32.58
N ASN A 81 -12.99 -12.17 -33.25
CA ASN A 81 -14.38 -12.26 -32.78
C ASN A 81 -14.93 -13.69 -32.67
N ALA A 82 -14.35 -14.66 -33.39
CA ALA A 82 -14.83 -16.03 -33.38
C ALA A 82 -14.06 -16.93 -32.40
N ASP A 83 -12.76 -16.69 -32.24
CA ASP A 83 -11.84 -17.64 -31.67
C ASP A 83 -11.18 -17.19 -30.35
N ALA A 84 -11.10 -15.86 -30.11
CA ALA A 84 -10.29 -15.33 -29.01
C ALA A 84 -10.74 -15.83 -27.62
N LYS A 85 -12.04 -15.84 -27.35
CA LYS A 85 -12.59 -16.28 -26.07
C LYS A 85 -12.24 -17.74 -25.76
N LEU A 86 -12.41 -18.64 -26.74
CA LEU A 86 -12.10 -20.05 -26.60
C LEU A 86 -10.58 -20.27 -26.53
N PHE A 87 -9.79 -19.48 -27.27
CA PHE A 87 -8.34 -19.52 -27.23
C PHE A 87 -7.82 -19.23 -25.83
N TRP A 88 -8.28 -18.17 -25.19
CA TRP A 88 -7.87 -17.81 -23.84
C TRP A 88 -8.39 -18.78 -22.78
N ALA A 89 -9.61 -19.31 -22.93
CA ALA A 89 -10.12 -20.35 -22.06
C ALA A 89 -9.19 -21.59 -22.07
N ARG A 90 -8.81 -22.07 -23.26
CA ARG A 90 -7.88 -23.20 -23.42
C ARG A 90 -6.46 -22.90 -22.95
N PHE A 91 -6.00 -21.66 -23.10
CA PHE A 91 -4.71 -21.23 -22.56
C PHE A 91 -4.69 -21.32 -21.02
N TYR A 92 -5.73 -20.83 -20.36
CA TYR A 92 -5.84 -20.91 -18.89
C TYR A 92 -5.93 -22.35 -18.38
N GLU A 93 -6.63 -23.23 -19.10
CA GLU A 93 -6.68 -24.66 -18.78
C GLU A 93 -5.30 -25.33 -18.80
N CYS A 94 -4.35 -24.82 -19.61
CA CYS A 94 -2.97 -25.34 -19.60
C CYS A 94 -2.30 -25.12 -18.23
N TYR A 95 -2.70 -24.10 -17.50
CA TYR A 95 -2.22 -23.77 -16.16
C TYR A 95 -3.16 -24.23 -15.04
N GLY A 96 -4.18 -25.04 -15.37
CA GLY A 96 -5.13 -25.59 -14.39
C GLY A 96 -6.19 -24.59 -13.89
N ILE A 97 -6.30 -23.42 -14.52
CA ILE A 97 -7.30 -22.43 -14.18
C ILE A 97 -8.62 -22.81 -14.87
N ARG A 98 -9.71 -22.80 -14.08
CA ARG A 98 -11.08 -22.92 -14.62
C ARG A 98 -11.58 -21.53 -15.01
N PRO A 99 -11.80 -21.26 -16.32
CA PRO A 99 -12.16 -19.92 -16.77
C PRO A 99 -13.46 -19.40 -16.13
N GLU A 100 -14.38 -20.30 -15.80
CA GLU A 100 -15.71 -19.98 -15.25
C GLU A 100 -15.67 -19.44 -13.82
N SER A 101 -14.58 -19.67 -13.08
CA SER A 101 -14.48 -19.31 -11.66
C SER A 101 -13.61 -18.09 -11.37
N SER A 102 -12.72 -17.69 -12.31
CA SER A 102 -11.70 -16.68 -12.04
C SER A 102 -11.47 -15.68 -13.18
N THR A 103 -12.10 -15.87 -14.34
CA THR A 103 -11.86 -15.03 -15.53
C THR A 103 -13.14 -14.36 -16.00
N ILE A 104 -13.08 -13.07 -16.25
CA ILE A 104 -14.18 -12.28 -16.84
C ILE A 104 -13.83 -12.05 -18.31
N TYR A 105 -14.75 -12.40 -19.21
CA TYR A 105 -14.63 -12.14 -20.65
C TYR A 105 -15.50 -10.96 -21.04
N GLU A 106 -15.02 -10.15 -22.00
CA GLU A 106 -15.74 -8.98 -22.50
C GLU A 106 -16.18 -8.03 -21.36
N LYS A 107 -15.28 -7.82 -20.37
CA LYS A 107 -15.57 -6.88 -19.28
C LYS A 107 -15.77 -5.49 -19.84
N ALA A 108 -16.95 -4.93 -19.66
CA ALA A 108 -17.20 -3.53 -20.00
C ALA A 108 -16.43 -2.61 -19.05
N VAL A 109 -15.77 -1.60 -19.63
CA VAL A 109 -15.04 -0.56 -18.91
C VAL A 109 -15.46 0.79 -19.49
N ASP A 110 -15.86 1.69 -18.61
CA ASP A 110 -16.12 3.07 -18.99
C ASP A 110 -14.76 3.79 -19.01
N LYS A 111 -14.33 4.20 -20.20
CA LYS A 111 -13.04 4.87 -20.38
C LYS A 111 -13.05 6.25 -19.75
N LEU A 112 -11.89 6.73 -19.33
CA LEU A 112 -11.75 8.05 -18.72
C LEU A 112 -12.08 9.23 -19.68
N ASP A 113 -12.12 8.97 -20.97
CA ASP A 113 -12.53 9.93 -22.02
C ASP A 113 -14.04 9.91 -22.32
N GLY A 114 -14.85 9.17 -21.54
CA GLY A 114 -16.29 9.04 -21.69
C GLY A 114 -16.75 7.96 -22.66
N GLY A 115 -15.84 7.23 -23.32
CA GLY A 115 -16.15 6.11 -24.21
C GLY A 115 -16.30 4.81 -23.44
N ARG A 116 -17.14 3.89 -23.95
CA ARG A 116 -17.27 2.53 -23.42
C ARG A 116 -16.36 1.57 -24.19
N GLY A 117 -15.59 0.75 -23.46
CA GLY A 117 -14.71 -0.27 -24.03
C GLY A 117 -14.97 -1.65 -23.44
N PHE A 118 -14.35 -2.69 -24.03
CA PHE A 118 -14.48 -4.06 -23.56
C PHE A 118 -13.10 -4.70 -23.52
N ILE A 119 -12.73 -5.33 -22.38
CA ILE A 119 -11.51 -6.10 -22.22
C ILE A 119 -11.79 -7.54 -22.67
N ASP A 120 -10.97 -8.08 -23.57
CA ASP A 120 -11.20 -9.41 -24.15
C ASP A 120 -11.14 -10.53 -23.10
N SER A 121 -10.18 -10.48 -22.19
CA SER A 121 -10.10 -11.39 -21.04
C SER A 121 -9.43 -10.71 -19.86
N PHE A 122 -10.00 -10.88 -18.68
CA PHE A 122 -9.64 -10.16 -17.49
C PHE A 122 -9.63 -11.06 -16.25
N ILE A 123 -8.52 -11.03 -15.50
CA ILE A 123 -8.42 -11.62 -14.18
C ILE A 123 -8.16 -10.46 -13.22
N PRO A 124 -9.13 -10.06 -12.37
CA PRO A 124 -9.01 -8.92 -11.48
C PRO A 124 -7.73 -8.98 -10.62
N GLY A 125 -7.00 -7.86 -10.54
CA GLY A 125 -5.76 -7.75 -9.77
C GLY A 125 -4.56 -8.49 -10.36
N LEU A 126 -4.72 -9.26 -11.43
CA LEU A 126 -3.66 -10.10 -11.98
C LEU A 126 -3.35 -9.81 -13.44
N LEU A 127 -4.33 -9.87 -14.35
CA LEU A 127 -4.07 -9.91 -15.78
C LEU A 127 -5.15 -9.20 -16.61
N ILE A 128 -4.75 -8.30 -17.51
CA ILE A 128 -5.52 -7.87 -18.69
C ILE A 128 -4.98 -8.57 -19.92
N VAL A 129 -5.88 -9.03 -20.75
CA VAL A 129 -5.58 -9.54 -22.09
C VAL A 129 -6.30 -8.72 -23.14
N GLU A 130 -5.55 -8.26 -24.12
CA GLU A 130 -6.07 -7.63 -25.32
C GLU A 130 -5.63 -8.46 -26.53
N HIS A 131 -6.59 -8.96 -27.26
CA HIS A 131 -6.37 -9.85 -28.39
C HIS A 131 -6.66 -9.15 -29.71
N LYS A 132 -5.88 -9.46 -30.73
CA LYS A 132 -6.07 -8.91 -32.07
C LYS A 132 -6.09 -10.01 -33.12
N SER A 133 -6.72 -9.75 -34.23
CA SER A 133 -6.66 -10.63 -35.38
C SER A 133 -5.22 -10.82 -35.86
N ARG A 134 -4.91 -11.99 -36.42
CA ARG A 134 -3.55 -12.37 -36.79
C ARG A 134 -2.84 -11.32 -37.66
N ASN A 135 -1.56 -11.06 -37.37
CA ASN A 135 -0.68 -10.07 -37.98
C ASN A 135 -1.08 -8.60 -37.74
N ARG A 136 -1.93 -8.31 -36.78
CA ARG A 136 -2.22 -6.91 -36.37
C ARG A 136 -1.13 -6.36 -35.46
N ASN A 137 -1.14 -5.04 -35.30
CA ASN A 137 -0.17 -4.35 -34.44
C ASN A 137 -0.47 -4.59 -32.95
N LEU A 138 0.49 -5.19 -32.25
CA LEU A 138 0.39 -5.45 -30.80
C LEU A 138 0.70 -4.20 -29.96
N ASP A 139 1.32 -3.16 -30.52
CA ASP A 139 1.54 -1.90 -29.79
C ASP A 139 0.21 -1.15 -29.60
N SER A 140 -0.67 -1.19 -30.63
CA SER A 140 -2.03 -0.65 -30.51
C SER A 140 -2.88 -1.42 -29.50
N ALA A 141 -2.72 -2.74 -29.42
CA ALA A 141 -3.35 -3.55 -28.40
C ALA A 141 -2.86 -3.19 -26.98
N PHE A 142 -1.56 -2.93 -26.83
CA PHE A 142 -1.00 -2.50 -25.55
C PHE A 142 -1.51 -1.10 -25.14
N THR A 143 -1.60 -0.15 -26.06
CA THR A 143 -2.16 1.18 -25.78
C THR A 143 -3.62 1.04 -25.29
N GLN A 144 -4.43 0.23 -26.00
CA GLN A 144 -5.83 -0.02 -25.62
C GLN A 144 -5.94 -0.68 -24.25
N ALA A 145 -5.11 -1.69 -23.95
CA ALA A 145 -5.08 -2.34 -22.64
C ALA A 145 -4.61 -1.38 -21.53
N SER A 146 -3.70 -0.45 -21.84
CA SER A 146 -3.23 0.60 -20.92
C SER A 146 -4.33 1.62 -20.60
N ASP A 147 -5.16 1.98 -21.58
CA ASP A 147 -6.32 2.85 -21.36
C ASP A 147 -7.33 2.17 -20.42
N TYR A 148 -7.58 0.87 -20.60
CA TYR A 148 -8.42 0.09 -19.70
C TYR A 148 -7.81 -0.01 -18.30
N PHE A 149 -6.50 -0.23 -18.17
CA PHE A 149 -5.81 -0.28 -16.90
C PHE A 149 -6.03 0.98 -16.07
N MET A 150 -6.00 2.15 -16.72
CA MET A 150 -6.23 3.43 -16.04
C MET A 150 -7.68 3.61 -15.59
N ALA A 151 -8.62 3.01 -16.30
CA ALA A 151 -10.06 3.10 -16.01
C ALA A 151 -10.56 2.04 -15.01
N LEU A 152 -9.76 1.01 -14.73
CA LEU A 152 -10.12 -0.03 -13.75
C LEU A 152 -9.96 0.45 -12.31
N PRO A 153 -10.86 -0.04 -11.39
CA PRO A 153 -10.65 0.07 -9.95
C PRO A 153 -9.27 -0.44 -9.57
N GLU A 154 -8.65 0.19 -8.59
CA GLU A 154 -7.27 -0.13 -8.22
C GLU A 154 -7.07 -1.58 -7.79
N LEU A 155 -7.98 -2.11 -7.00
CA LEU A 155 -7.97 -3.52 -6.56
C LEU A 155 -8.12 -4.51 -7.73
N GLU A 156 -8.70 -4.06 -8.84
CA GLU A 156 -8.81 -4.84 -10.07
C GLU A 156 -7.64 -4.62 -11.03
N ARG A 157 -6.81 -3.58 -10.82
CA ARG A 157 -5.70 -3.29 -11.71
C ARG A 157 -4.74 -4.46 -11.78
N PRO A 158 -4.45 -4.95 -12.99
CA PRO A 158 -3.63 -6.13 -13.17
C PRO A 158 -2.15 -5.83 -12.91
N LYS A 159 -1.41 -6.85 -12.55
CA LYS A 159 0.06 -6.83 -12.50
C LYS A 159 0.68 -7.03 -13.86
N TYR A 160 -0.05 -7.66 -14.77
CA TYR A 160 0.42 -8.05 -16.09
C TYR A 160 -0.56 -7.64 -17.18
N ILE A 161 -0.02 -7.25 -18.34
CA ILE A 161 -0.79 -7.08 -19.57
C ILE A 161 -0.25 -8.11 -20.58
N VAL A 162 -1.15 -8.85 -21.22
CA VAL A 162 -0.79 -9.73 -22.34
C VAL A 162 -1.50 -9.24 -23.59
N THR A 163 -0.73 -9.06 -24.65
CA THR A 163 -1.26 -8.81 -25.99
C THR A 163 -0.94 -9.99 -26.90
N SER A 164 -1.88 -10.43 -27.73
CA SER A 164 -1.70 -11.55 -28.63
C SER A 164 -2.46 -11.37 -29.96
N ASP A 165 -1.95 -12.01 -31.02
CA ASP A 165 -2.59 -12.12 -32.32
C ASP A 165 -2.68 -13.57 -32.81
N PHE A 166 -2.88 -14.53 -31.90
CA PHE A 166 -2.79 -15.98 -32.09
C PHE A 166 -1.38 -16.49 -32.41
N ALA A 167 -0.55 -15.73 -33.13
CA ALA A 167 0.78 -16.17 -33.54
C ALA A 167 1.87 -15.70 -32.57
N ARG A 168 1.67 -14.59 -31.93
CA ARG A 168 2.62 -13.95 -31.01
C ARG A 168 1.96 -13.66 -29.69
N PHE A 169 2.76 -13.76 -28.63
CA PHE A 169 2.41 -13.38 -27.26
C PHE A 169 3.39 -12.36 -26.76
N ARG A 170 2.89 -11.26 -26.26
CA ARG A 170 3.70 -10.22 -25.66
C ARG A 170 3.22 -10.02 -24.22
N LEU A 171 4.08 -10.30 -23.26
CA LEU A 171 3.82 -10.15 -21.83
C LEU A 171 4.51 -8.88 -21.33
N TYR A 172 3.76 -8.01 -20.73
CA TYR A 172 4.24 -6.82 -20.03
C TYR A 172 4.09 -7.02 -18.53
N ASP A 173 5.19 -6.99 -17.81
CA ASP A 173 5.21 -6.96 -16.35
C ASP A 173 5.19 -5.48 -15.93
N LEU A 174 4.08 -5.05 -15.38
CA LEU A 174 3.86 -3.65 -15.03
C LEU A 174 4.67 -3.21 -13.79
N ALA A 175 5.10 -4.15 -12.96
CA ALA A 175 5.93 -3.86 -11.78
C ALA A 175 7.39 -3.57 -12.17
N THR A 176 7.93 -4.33 -13.15
CA THR A 176 9.32 -4.19 -13.58
C THR A 176 9.49 -3.37 -14.87
N GLY A 177 8.40 -3.06 -15.57
CA GLY A 177 8.41 -2.41 -16.88
C GLY A 177 8.98 -3.29 -17.99
N ARG A 178 9.21 -4.57 -17.76
CA ARG A 178 9.77 -5.50 -18.74
C ARG A 178 8.70 -5.96 -19.73
N CYS A 179 9.07 -5.96 -21.01
CA CYS A 179 8.29 -6.57 -22.08
C CYS A 179 9.03 -7.80 -22.61
N SER A 180 8.30 -8.92 -22.75
CA SER A 180 8.83 -10.17 -23.29
C SER A 180 7.92 -10.66 -24.42
N GLU A 181 8.47 -11.03 -25.58
CA GLU A 181 7.72 -11.52 -26.73
C GLU A 181 8.16 -12.93 -27.13
N CYS A 182 7.20 -13.80 -27.46
CA CYS A 182 7.46 -15.11 -28.04
C CYS A 182 6.41 -15.46 -29.10
N THR A 183 6.73 -16.44 -29.95
CA THR A 183 5.77 -17.00 -30.89
C THR A 183 4.95 -18.11 -30.24
N LEU A 184 3.75 -18.39 -30.78
CA LEU A 184 2.92 -19.52 -30.34
C LEU A 184 3.71 -20.85 -30.32
N LYS A 185 4.61 -21.05 -31.30
CA LYS A 185 5.47 -22.24 -31.38
C LYS A 185 6.46 -22.36 -30.22
N ASP A 186 6.98 -21.21 -29.75
CA ASP A 186 7.96 -21.17 -28.66
C ASP A 186 7.34 -21.06 -27.27
N LEU A 187 6.02 -20.83 -27.20
CA LEU A 187 5.27 -20.68 -25.96
C LEU A 187 5.51 -21.83 -24.94
N PRO A 188 5.57 -23.14 -25.36
CA PRO A 188 5.89 -24.20 -24.42
C PRO A 188 7.26 -24.08 -23.76
N LYS A 189 8.25 -23.48 -24.44
CA LYS A 189 9.59 -23.22 -23.88
C LYS A 189 9.58 -22.06 -22.88
N ARG A 190 8.54 -21.22 -22.93
CA ARG A 190 8.33 -20.04 -22.10
C ARG A 190 7.23 -20.23 -21.04
N ALA A 191 6.89 -21.49 -20.72
CA ALA A 191 5.86 -21.82 -19.73
C ALA A 191 6.04 -21.08 -18.40
N GLY A 192 7.27 -20.86 -17.95
CA GLY A 192 7.59 -20.13 -16.72
C GLY A 192 7.25 -18.65 -16.76
N TRP A 193 7.06 -18.01 -17.94
CA TRP A 193 6.67 -16.60 -18.02
C TRP A 193 5.29 -16.32 -17.43
N PHE A 194 4.41 -17.32 -17.44
CA PHE A 194 3.05 -17.23 -16.95
C PHE A 194 2.87 -18.01 -15.62
N SER A 195 3.96 -18.23 -14.86
CA SER A 195 3.91 -18.91 -13.56
C SER A 195 3.00 -18.20 -12.55
N PHE A 196 2.84 -16.90 -12.68
CA PHE A 196 1.90 -16.12 -11.87
C PHE A 196 0.45 -16.59 -11.98
N LEU A 197 0.09 -17.32 -13.04
CA LEU A 197 -1.23 -17.94 -13.19
C LEU A 197 -1.45 -19.12 -12.24
N LEU A 198 -0.39 -19.78 -11.77
CA LEU A 198 -0.46 -20.88 -10.82
C LEU A 198 -0.78 -20.40 -9.39
N ASP A 199 -0.45 -19.14 -9.10
CA ASP A 199 -0.70 -18.50 -7.80
C ASP A 199 -2.09 -17.86 -7.70
N SER A 200 -2.94 -17.98 -8.73
CA SER A 200 -4.26 -17.36 -8.78
C SER A 200 -5.30 -18.14 -8.00
N HIS A 201 -5.43 -17.87 -6.71
CA HIS A 201 -6.60 -18.23 -5.93
C HIS A 201 -7.71 -17.18 -6.13
N ALA A 202 -8.96 -17.57 -5.77
CA ALA A 202 -10.20 -16.82 -6.01
C ALA A 202 -10.08 -15.28 -5.92
N PRO A 203 -10.78 -14.55 -6.78
CA PRO A 203 -10.70 -13.09 -6.78
C PRO A 203 -11.04 -12.53 -5.40
N PRO A 204 -10.29 -11.52 -4.90
CA PRO A 204 -10.65 -10.84 -3.66
C PRO A 204 -12.07 -10.27 -3.80
N LYS A 205 -12.88 -10.33 -2.73
CA LYS A 205 -14.12 -9.55 -2.65
C LYS A 205 -13.74 -8.08 -2.70
N ILE A 206 -14.00 -7.45 -3.83
CA ILE A 206 -13.61 -6.08 -4.15
C ILE A 206 -14.64 -5.15 -3.51
N LEU A 207 -14.19 -4.29 -2.61
CA LEU A 207 -14.90 -3.06 -2.29
C LEU A 207 -14.59 -2.09 -3.44
N GLU A 208 -15.60 -1.83 -4.29
CA GLU A 208 -15.45 -0.92 -5.43
C GLU A 208 -15.22 0.51 -4.94
N GLU A 209 -14.12 1.14 -5.34
CA GLU A 209 -14.02 2.60 -5.28
C GLU A 209 -15.06 3.22 -6.21
N SER A 210 -15.72 4.28 -5.72
CA SER A 210 -16.72 5.00 -6.50
C SER A 210 -16.15 5.45 -7.86
N PRO A 211 -16.81 5.13 -8.99
CA PRO A 211 -16.39 5.62 -10.31
C PRO A 211 -16.23 7.14 -10.37
N VAL A 212 -17.01 7.87 -9.60
CA VAL A 212 -16.98 9.33 -9.46
C VAL A 212 -15.62 9.82 -8.95
N ASN A 213 -15.07 9.15 -7.94
CA ASN A 213 -13.77 9.50 -7.37
C ASN A 213 -12.64 9.44 -8.41
N ARG A 214 -12.68 8.45 -9.30
CA ARG A 214 -11.65 8.28 -10.35
C ARG A 214 -11.76 9.33 -11.46
N GLN A 215 -12.98 9.66 -11.86
CA GLN A 215 -13.23 10.69 -12.88
C GLN A 215 -12.76 12.05 -12.39
N ALA A 216 -13.11 12.40 -11.14
CA ALA A 216 -12.68 13.65 -10.52
C ALA A 216 -11.15 13.76 -10.40
N ALA A 217 -10.50 12.70 -9.91
CA ALA A 217 -9.03 12.67 -9.82
C ALA A 217 -8.36 12.86 -11.19
N TYR A 218 -8.89 12.23 -12.23
CA TYR A 218 -8.39 12.37 -13.60
C TYR A 218 -8.56 13.78 -14.15
N ALA A 219 -9.76 14.38 -13.99
CA ALA A 219 -10.05 15.74 -14.47
C ALA A 219 -9.15 16.78 -13.78
N VAL A 220 -8.99 16.69 -12.47
CA VAL A 220 -8.10 17.59 -11.71
C VAL A 220 -6.63 17.39 -12.08
N SER A 221 -6.19 16.14 -12.34
CA SER A 221 -4.83 15.88 -12.82
C SER A 221 -4.56 16.55 -14.17
N LYS A 222 -5.52 16.54 -15.10
CA LYS A 222 -5.42 17.27 -16.36
C LYS A 222 -5.30 18.78 -16.17
N LEU A 223 -6.13 19.36 -15.30
CA LEU A 223 -6.07 20.78 -14.97
C LEU A 223 -4.71 21.14 -14.35
N HIS A 224 -4.24 20.35 -13.42
CA HIS A 224 -2.93 20.51 -12.81
C HIS A 224 -1.79 20.48 -13.84
N GLU A 225 -1.77 19.47 -14.74
CA GLU A 225 -0.76 19.39 -15.81
C GLU A 225 -0.81 20.60 -16.75
N ALA A 226 -2.00 21.12 -17.06
CA ALA A 226 -2.17 22.30 -17.89
C ALA A 226 -1.63 23.56 -17.20
N LEU A 227 -1.93 23.76 -15.92
CA LEU A 227 -1.38 24.87 -15.11
C LEU A 227 0.14 24.78 -14.99
N LEU A 228 0.69 23.59 -14.82
CA LEU A 228 2.15 23.39 -14.83
C LEU A 228 2.79 23.76 -16.16
N ARG A 229 2.19 23.37 -17.29
CA ARG A 229 2.65 23.77 -18.64
C ARG A 229 2.61 25.29 -18.83
N ALA A 230 1.63 25.95 -18.21
CA ALA A 230 1.54 27.42 -18.17
C ALA A 230 2.54 28.07 -17.18
N ASN A 231 3.47 27.30 -16.60
CA ASN A 231 4.47 27.74 -15.61
C ASN A 231 3.88 28.29 -14.31
N PHE A 232 2.66 27.88 -13.94
CA PHE A 232 2.05 28.15 -12.65
C PHE A 232 2.39 26.97 -11.71
N ARG A 233 3.16 27.22 -10.63
CA ARG A 233 3.81 26.16 -9.86
C ARG A 233 3.90 26.47 -8.37
N GLY A 234 4.24 25.43 -7.57
CA GLY A 234 4.51 25.52 -6.14
C GLY A 234 3.26 25.79 -5.32
N ARG A 235 3.45 26.35 -4.13
CA ARG A 235 2.38 26.58 -3.14
C ARG A 235 1.15 27.31 -3.71
N GLU A 236 1.35 28.23 -4.66
CA GLU A 236 0.23 28.97 -5.27
C GLU A 236 -0.67 28.08 -6.12
N LEU A 237 -0.09 27.12 -6.85
CA LEU A 237 -0.82 26.11 -7.62
C LEU A 237 -1.63 25.21 -6.68
N GLU A 238 -1.01 24.72 -5.61
CA GLU A 238 -1.63 23.85 -4.63
C GLU A 238 -2.82 24.52 -3.94
N LEU A 239 -2.64 25.77 -3.48
CA LEU A 239 -3.70 26.54 -2.86
C LEU A 239 -4.83 26.85 -3.84
N PHE A 240 -4.50 27.20 -5.08
CA PHE A 240 -5.47 27.45 -6.14
C PHE A 240 -6.33 26.23 -6.44
N LEU A 241 -5.72 25.05 -6.60
CA LEU A 241 -6.46 23.80 -6.82
C LEU A 241 -7.30 23.41 -5.60
N THR A 242 -6.80 23.62 -4.39
CA THR A 242 -7.57 23.35 -3.17
C THR A 242 -8.83 24.19 -3.11
N ARG A 243 -8.74 25.49 -3.47
CA ARG A 243 -9.89 26.39 -3.55
C ARG A 243 -10.88 25.96 -4.61
N LEU A 244 -10.41 25.58 -5.80
CA LEU A 244 -11.27 25.08 -6.88
C LEU A 244 -12.02 23.81 -6.47
N LEU A 245 -11.33 22.85 -5.85
CA LEU A 245 -11.95 21.62 -5.38
C LEU A 245 -13.04 21.87 -4.36
N PHE A 246 -12.79 22.79 -3.43
CA PHE A 246 -13.83 23.24 -2.50
C PHE A 246 -15.01 23.88 -3.26
N CYS A 247 -14.73 24.73 -4.26
CA CYS A 247 -15.79 25.40 -5.03
C CYS A 247 -16.62 24.41 -5.85
N PHE A 248 -16.03 23.41 -6.49
CA PHE A 248 -16.78 22.37 -7.18
C PHE A 248 -17.69 21.60 -6.23
N PHE A 249 -17.16 21.18 -5.09
CA PHE A 249 -17.95 20.49 -4.07
C PHE A 249 -19.07 21.38 -3.52
N ALA A 250 -18.78 22.65 -3.25
CA ALA A 250 -19.74 23.60 -2.70
C ALA A 250 -20.88 23.90 -3.68
N ASP A 251 -20.59 23.90 -4.99
CA ASP A 251 -21.56 24.09 -6.06
C ASP A 251 -22.58 22.93 -6.09
N ASP A 252 -22.08 21.68 -6.12
CA ASP A 252 -22.92 20.48 -6.26
C ASP A 252 -23.65 20.09 -4.96
N THR A 253 -23.27 20.63 -3.82
CA THR A 253 -23.89 20.32 -2.52
C THR A 253 -24.78 21.44 -1.97
N GLY A 254 -25.05 22.46 -2.79
CA GLY A 254 -25.93 23.58 -2.43
C GLY A 254 -25.34 24.53 -1.37
N ILE A 255 -24.04 24.48 -1.07
CA ILE A 255 -23.39 25.45 -0.17
C ILE A 255 -23.51 26.86 -0.73
N PHE A 256 -23.42 27.01 -2.05
CA PHE A 256 -23.59 28.30 -2.73
C PHE A 256 -25.06 28.70 -2.94
N GLY A 257 -26.00 27.85 -2.54
CA GLY A 257 -27.45 28.08 -2.63
C GLY A 257 -28.11 27.42 -3.83
N ALA A 258 -27.77 27.76 -5.06
CA ALA A 258 -28.29 27.10 -6.26
C ALA A 258 -27.22 26.27 -6.95
N ASP A 259 -27.59 25.08 -7.45
CA ASP A 259 -26.69 24.21 -8.18
C ASP A 259 -26.21 24.86 -9.49
N GLY A 260 -24.93 24.69 -9.82
CA GLY A 260 -24.36 25.14 -11.08
C GLY A 260 -23.98 26.62 -11.15
N GLN A 261 -23.90 27.32 -10.01
CA GLN A 261 -23.49 28.74 -9.98
C GLN A 261 -22.02 28.91 -10.42
N LEU A 262 -21.13 28.06 -9.97
CA LEU A 262 -19.73 28.09 -10.38
C LEU A 262 -19.58 27.79 -11.87
N ARG A 263 -20.28 26.78 -12.36
CA ARG A 263 -20.32 26.47 -13.78
C ARG A 263 -20.79 27.66 -14.59
N TYR A 264 -21.92 28.27 -14.22
CA TYR A 264 -22.46 29.45 -14.87
C TYR A 264 -21.47 30.63 -14.89
N LEU A 265 -20.72 30.84 -13.81
CA LEU A 265 -19.68 31.88 -13.75
C LEU A 265 -18.58 31.61 -14.78
N ILE A 266 -18.12 30.35 -14.89
CA ILE A 266 -17.07 29.95 -15.84
C ILE A 266 -17.58 30.04 -17.29
N GLU A 267 -18.80 29.64 -17.58
CA GLU A 267 -19.42 29.74 -18.91
C GLU A 267 -19.45 31.18 -19.43
N ARG A 268 -19.64 32.16 -18.56
CA ARG A 268 -19.66 33.60 -18.90
C ARG A 268 -18.29 34.19 -19.19
N THR A 269 -17.19 33.46 -18.92
CA THR A 269 -15.86 33.89 -19.31
C THR A 269 -15.65 33.74 -20.81
N ARG A 270 -14.69 34.48 -21.35
CA ARG A 270 -14.36 34.45 -22.79
C ARG A 270 -13.94 33.05 -23.23
N GLU A 271 -14.31 32.68 -24.44
CA GLU A 271 -13.95 31.38 -25.03
C GLU A 271 -12.42 31.18 -25.12
N ASP A 272 -11.66 32.28 -25.26
CA ASP A 272 -10.20 32.25 -25.27
C ASP A 272 -9.58 32.04 -23.87
N GLY A 273 -10.38 32.00 -22.80
CA GLY A 273 -9.99 31.70 -21.41
C GLY A 273 -9.26 32.85 -20.70
N ARG A 274 -8.91 33.94 -21.37
CA ARG A 274 -7.99 34.98 -20.83
C ARG A 274 -8.50 35.71 -19.59
N ASP A 275 -9.80 35.79 -19.40
CA ASP A 275 -10.43 36.43 -18.21
C ASP A 275 -10.83 35.41 -17.13
N THR A 276 -10.75 34.10 -17.40
CA THR A 276 -11.19 33.03 -16.48
C THR A 276 -10.44 33.13 -15.13
N GLY A 277 -9.12 33.32 -15.15
CA GLY A 277 -8.34 33.48 -13.91
C GLY A 277 -8.77 34.69 -13.08
N ALA A 278 -9.05 35.83 -13.74
CA ALA A 278 -9.51 37.05 -13.07
C ALA A 278 -10.90 36.83 -12.42
N ARG A 279 -11.82 36.21 -13.13
CA ARG A 279 -13.14 35.85 -12.60
C ARG A 279 -13.11 34.92 -11.40
N LEU A 280 -12.24 33.91 -11.43
CA LEU A 280 -12.04 33.02 -10.28
C LEU A 280 -11.44 33.75 -9.08
N PHE A 281 -10.55 34.72 -9.31
CA PHE A 281 -10.02 35.54 -8.24
C PHE A 281 -11.08 36.45 -7.61
N GLU A 282 -11.93 37.10 -8.42
CA GLU A 282 -13.08 37.86 -7.95
C GLU A 282 -14.03 36.97 -7.13
N LEU A 283 -14.30 35.73 -7.57
CA LEU A 283 -15.04 34.77 -6.79
C LEU A 283 -14.40 34.51 -5.42
N PHE A 284 -13.09 34.27 -5.38
CA PHE A 284 -12.39 33.99 -4.12
C PHE A 284 -12.42 35.16 -3.16
N ASP A 285 -12.37 36.39 -3.68
CA ASP A 285 -12.52 37.62 -2.88
C ASP A 285 -13.95 37.75 -2.31
N VAL A 286 -14.96 37.43 -3.10
CA VAL A 286 -16.36 37.41 -2.66
C VAL A 286 -16.58 36.33 -1.59
N LEU A 287 -16.00 35.13 -1.75
CA LEU A 287 -16.11 34.05 -0.79
C LEU A 287 -15.41 34.36 0.56
N ASP A 288 -14.41 35.25 0.56
CA ASP A 288 -13.70 35.75 1.77
C ASP A 288 -14.35 36.96 2.41
N THR A 289 -15.32 37.64 1.74
CA THR A 289 -15.92 38.89 2.20
C THR A 289 -17.32 38.62 2.76
N PRO A 290 -17.59 38.97 4.05
CA PRO A 290 -18.92 38.89 4.64
C PRO A 290 -19.95 39.68 3.81
N ASP A 291 -21.20 39.23 3.79
CA ASP A 291 -22.26 39.77 2.91
C ASP A 291 -22.52 41.27 3.19
N ASP A 292 -22.37 41.71 4.43
CA ASP A 292 -22.52 43.09 4.88
C ASP A 292 -21.33 44.01 4.54
N GLU A 293 -20.18 43.44 4.21
CA GLU A 293 -18.96 44.16 3.80
C GLU A 293 -18.77 44.21 2.28
N ARG A 294 -19.63 43.55 1.49
CA ARG A 294 -19.54 43.50 0.04
C ARG A 294 -19.89 44.79 -0.64
N GLN A 295 -19.26 45.06 -1.76
CA GLN A 295 -19.55 46.25 -2.58
C GLN A 295 -20.97 46.13 -3.19
N VAL A 296 -21.72 47.24 -3.14
CA VAL A 296 -23.12 47.33 -3.66
C VAL A 296 -23.21 47.08 -5.17
N ASN A 297 -22.14 47.42 -5.91
CA ASN A 297 -22.09 47.28 -7.37
C ASN A 297 -21.45 45.96 -7.84
N LEU A 298 -21.48 44.94 -7.00
CA LEU A 298 -20.94 43.60 -7.35
C LEU A 298 -21.76 43.00 -8.51
N ASP A 299 -21.08 42.31 -9.44
CA ASP A 299 -21.75 41.57 -10.53
C ASP A 299 -22.78 40.59 -9.92
N GLU A 300 -23.98 40.54 -10.47
CA GLU A 300 -25.09 39.69 -10.01
C GLU A 300 -24.68 38.22 -9.93
N ALA A 301 -23.85 37.76 -10.87
CA ALA A 301 -23.36 36.36 -10.88
C ALA A 301 -22.41 36.09 -9.72
N LEU A 302 -21.71 37.09 -9.18
CA LEU A 302 -20.84 36.94 -8.02
C LEU A 302 -21.59 37.22 -6.70
N ALA A 303 -22.55 38.11 -6.71
CA ALA A 303 -23.32 38.48 -5.52
C ALA A 303 -24.11 37.30 -4.94
N GLY A 304 -24.46 36.29 -5.77
CA GLY A 304 -25.20 35.11 -5.38
C GLY A 304 -24.39 34.10 -4.53
N PHE A 305 -23.06 34.18 -4.50
CA PHE A 305 -22.26 33.26 -3.73
C PHE A 305 -22.27 33.57 -2.23
N THR A 306 -22.38 32.55 -1.40
CA THR A 306 -22.42 32.63 0.05
C THR A 306 -21.01 32.89 0.63
N TYR A 307 -20.90 33.72 1.65
CA TYR A 307 -19.65 33.94 2.40
C TYR A 307 -19.16 32.63 3.05
N ILE A 308 -17.87 32.32 2.87
CA ILE A 308 -17.21 31.15 3.42
C ILE A 308 -16.18 31.56 4.47
N ASN A 309 -16.58 31.56 5.74
CA ASN A 309 -15.64 31.79 6.84
C ASN A 309 -14.69 30.56 6.99
N GLY A 310 -13.43 30.77 7.29
CA GLY A 310 -12.49 29.65 7.53
C GLY A 310 -11.09 29.89 6.98
N ARG A 311 -10.79 31.09 6.51
CA ARG A 311 -9.48 31.53 5.99
C ARG A 311 -8.99 30.79 4.74
N LEU A 312 -9.81 29.94 4.10
CA LEU A 312 -9.41 29.23 2.88
C LEU A 312 -9.09 30.23 1.76
N PHE A 313 -9.87 31.31 1.67
CA PHE A 313 -9.79 32.32 0.61
C PHE A 313 -9.03 33.59 1.03
N SER A 314 -8.65 33.77 2.30
CA SER A 314 -8.07 34.98 2.85
C SER A 314 -6.66 35.31 2.35
N GLU A 315 -5.88 34.28 1.95
CA GLU A 315 -4.56 34.52 1.41
C GLU A 315 -4.60 34.96 -0.06
N ARG A 316 -3.99 36.13 -0.36
CA ARG A 316 -3.86 36.58 -1.76
C ARG A 316 -2.74 35.84 -2.46
N THR A 317 -3.06 35.17 -3.58
CA THR A 317 -2.14 34.44 -4.45
C THR A 317 -2.09 35.07 -5.84
N ARG A 318 -1.08 34.68 -6.64
CA ARG A 318 -1.07 35.07 -8.05
C ARG A 318 -2.23 34.38 -8.77
N ILE A 319 -2.73 35.04 -9.82
CA ILE A 319 -3.80 34.57 -10.67
C ILE A 319 -3.18 33.74 -11.81
N PRO A 320 -3.59 32.48 -12.01
CA PRO A 320 -3.14 31.73 -13.17
C PRO A 320 -3.70 32.32 -14.48
N ALA A 321 -2.88 32.37 -15.51
CA ALA A 321 -3.34 32.71 -16.86
C ALA A 321 -3.94 31.48 -17.51
N PHE A 322 -5.16 31.59 -17.96
CA PHE A 322 -5.89 30.53 -18.68
C PHE A 322 -5.83 30.73 -20.19
N ASP A 323 -5.87 29.63 -20.91
CA ASP A 323 -6.18 29.55 -22.35
C ASP A 323 -7.50 28.82 -22.58
N SER A 324 -7.89 28.64 -23.85
CA SER A 324 -9.13 27.94 -24.24
C SER A 324 -9.16 26.51 -23.72
N ASP A 325 -8.04 25.76 -23.85
CA ASP A 325 -7.97 24.36 -23.44
C ASP A 325 -8.11 24.23 -21.93
N MET A 326 -7.45 25.10 -21.16
CA MET A 326 -7.57 25.11 -19.70
C MET A 326 -8.97 25.46 -19.23
N ARG A 327 -9.65 26.39 -19.94
CA ARG A 327 -11.05 26.73 -19.65
C ARG A 327 -11.97 25.54 -19.92
N GLU A 328 -11.79 24.79 -21.02
CA GLU A 328 -12.56 23.59 -21.30
C GLU A 328 -12.35 22.49 -20.26
N ILE A 329 -11.10 22.26 -19.83
CA ILE A 329 -10.80 21.32 -18.73
C ILE A 329 -11.51 21.76 -17.44
N LEU A 330 -11.53 23.05 -17.14
CA LEU A 330 -12.19 23.59 -15.94
C LEU A 330 -13.70 23.39 -16.01
N LEU A 331 -14.34 23.63 -17.15
CA LEU A 331 -15.76 23.33 -17.39
C LEU A 331 -16.05 21.84 -17.24
N HIS A 332 -15.19 20.99 -17.80
CA HIS A 332 -15.33 19.55 -17.61
C HIS A 332 -15.23 19.13 -16.12
N CYS A 333 -14.36 19.77 -15.33
CA CYS A 333 -14.34 19.57 -13.90
C CYS A 333 -15.65 20.00 -13.23
N ALA A 334 -16.24 21.12 -13.67
CA ALA A 334 -17.51 21.62 -13.14
C ALA A 334 -18.73 20.80 -13.60
N ASP A 335 -18.61 19.93 -14.61
CA ASP A 335 -19.65 19.02 -15.08
C ASP A 335 -19.72 17.69 -14.28
N LEU A 336 -18.73 17.41 -13.42
CA LEU A 336 -18.70 16.20 -12.63
C LEU A 336 -19.56 16.37 -11.36
N ASP A 337 -20.17 15.27 -10.90
CA ASP A 337 -20.87 15.26 -9.61
C ASP A 337 -19.86 15.11 -8.44
N TRP A 338 -19.62 16.21 -7.74
CA TRP A 338 -18.70 16.26 -6.59
C TRP A 338 -19.38 15.92 -5.26
N SER A 339 -20.71 15.82 -5.22
CA SER A 339 -21.46 15.57 -3.96
C SER A 339 -21.09 14.25 -3.29
N GLY A 340 -20.84 13.21 -4.11
CA GLY A 340 -20.49 11.87 -3.67
C GLY A 340 -18.99 11.59 -3.52
N ILE A 341 -18.12 12.57 -3.71
CA ILE A 341 -16.67 12.36 -3.65
C ILE A 341 -16.19 12.15 -2.22
N SER A 342 -15.38 11.11 -2.01
CA SER A 342 -14.72 10.88 -0.72
C SER A 342 -13.66 11.96 -0.47
N PRO A 343 -13.75 12.73 0.62
CA PRO A 343 -12.74 13.75 0.95
C PRO A 343 -11.33 13.17 1.17
N ALA A 344 -11.21 11.88 1.49
CA ALA A 344 -9.92 11.22 1.62
C ALA A 344 -9.15 11.13 0.29
N ILE A 345 -9.85 11.18 -0.86
CA ILE A 345 -9.19 11.14 -2.18
C ILE A 345 -8.44 12.44 -2.50
N PHE A 346 -8.80 13.55 -1.87
CA PHE A 346 -8.05 14.81 -2.06
C PHE A 346 -6.57 14.64 -1.74
N GLY A 347 -6.24 13.89 -0.68
CA GLY A 347 -4.86 13.55 -0.36
C GLY A 347 -4.13 12.80 -1.48
N ALA A 348 -4.79 11.80 -2.10
CA ALA A 348 -4.24 11.04 -3.22
C ALA A 348 -4.04 11.92 -4.46
N MET A 349 -5.01 12.78 -4.77
CA MET A 349 -4.96 13.71 -5.89
C MET A 349 -3.78 14.68 -5.75
N PHE A 350 -3.59 15.26 -4.57
CA PHE A 350 -2.50 16.20 -4.31
C PHE A 350 -1.13 15.52 -4.22
N GLN A 351 -1.04 14.31 -3.72
CA GLN A 351 0.21 13.54 -3.74
C GLN A 351 0.65 13.24 -5.17
N GLY A 352 -0.27 12.89 -6.08
CA GLY A 352 0.02 12.74 -7.51
C GLY A 352 0.53 14.04 -8.15
N VAL A 353 0.06 15.19 -7.67
CA VAL A 353 0.46 16.54 -8.07
C VAL A 353 1.90 16.86 -7.62
N LEU A 354 2.23 16.62 -6.35
CA LEU A 354 3.58 16.83 -5.80
C LEU A 354 4.65 15.98 -6.51
N GLU A 355 4.28 14.76 -6.93
CA GLU A 355 5.17 13.84 -7.64
C GLU A 355 5.56 14.30 -9.05
N ALA A 356 4.73 15.09 -9.72
CA ALA A 356 4.99 15.57 -11.07
C ALA A 356 6.11 16.63 -11.14
N HIS A 357 6.47 17.27 -10.02
CA HIS A 357 7.45 18.35 -9.96
C HIS A 357 8.91 17.93 -9.87
N THR A 358 9.21 16.67 -9.56
CA THR A 358 10.60 16.21 -9.35
C THR A 358 11.17 15.56 -10.62
N PRO A 359 12.41 15.90 -11.06
CA PRO A 359 13.08 15.20 -12.16
C PRO A 359 13.15 13.71 -11.89
N THR A 360 13.15 12.89 -12.94
CA THR A 360 12.97 11.43 -12.88
C THR A 360 13.96 10.72 -11.93
N ASP A 361 15.18 11.24 -11.80
CA ASP A 361 16.21 10.69 -10.91
C ASP A 361 16.04 11.12 -9.43
N SER A 362 15.33 12.21 -9.17
CA SER A 362 15.07 12.73 -7.82
C SER A 362 13.69 12.38 -7.27
N ARG A 363 12.77 11.83 -8.10
CA ARG A 363 11.40 11.42 -7.67
C ARG A 363 11.39 10.35 -6.59
N GLN A 364 12.33 9.39 -6.67
CA GLN A 364 12.46 8.35 -5.63
C GLN A 364 13.13 8.88 -4.36
N SER A 365 14.00 9.90 -4.46
CA SER A 365 14.65 10.49 -3.29
C SER A 365 13.69 11.40 -2.53
N SER A 366 12.90 12.24 -3.19
CA SER A 366 11.96 13.15 -2.51
C SER A 366 10.79 12.42 -1.82
N ARG A 367 10.28 11.32 -2.39
CA ARG A 367 9.32 10.44 -1.69
C ARG A 367 9.90 9.83 -0.42
N ARG A 368 11.15 9.36 -0.48
CA ARG A 368 11.87 8.80 0.67
C ARG A 368 12.21 9.87 1.70
N GLU A 369 12.46 11.10 1.26
CA GLU A 369 12.80 12.24 2.13
C GLU A 369 11.58 12.76 2.91
N LEU A 370 10.39 12.76 2.32
CA LEU A 370 9.16 13.24 2.96
C LEU A 370 8.40 12.13 3.69
N GLY A 371 8.64 10.84 3.34
CA GLY A 371 7.89 9.72 3.92
C GLY A 371 6.38 9.78 3.66
N ALA A 372 5.96 10.63 2.72
CA ALA A 372 4.56 10.87 2.41
C ALA A 372 3.98 9.71 1.58
N HIS A 373 3.07 8.96 2.17
CA HIS A 373 2.37 7.85 1.55
C HIS A 373 0.87 7.99 1.75
N TYR A 374 0.12 8.04 0.64
CA TYR A 374 -1.34 7.96 0.73
C TYR A 374 -1.76 6.68 1.44
N THR A 375 -2.71 6.81 2.35
CA THR A 375 -3.24 5.69 3.12
C THR A 375 -4.67 5.41 2.69
N SER A 376 -4.93 4.23 2.13
CA SER A 376 -6.28 3.82 1.71
C SER A 376 -7.25 3.75 2.90
N GLU A 377 -8.52 3.98 2.65
CA GLU A 377 -9.58 3.92 3.66
C GLU A 377 -9.58 2.60 4.44
N ARG A 378 -9.39 1.49 3.74
CA ARG A 378 -9.29 0.16 4.35
C ARG A 378 -8.16 0.07 5.38
N ASN A 379 -7.01 0.65 5.08
CA ASN A 379 -5.86 0.65 5.97
C ASN A 379 -6.07 1.61 7.15
N ILE A 380 -6.76 2.72 6.95
CA ILE A 380 -7.16 3.64 8.03
C ILE A 380 -8.11 2.95 9.00
N LEU A 381 -9.10 2.23 8.52
CA LEU A 381 -10.03 1.47 9.34
C LEU A 381 -9.33 0.36 10.15
N ARG A 382 -8.25 -0.25 9.65
CA ARG A 382 -7.41 -1.17 10.44
C ARG A 382 -6.80 -0.52 11.68
N VAL A 383 -6.63 0.80 11.68
CA VAL A 383 -6.16 1.56 12.85
C VAL A 383 -7.33 2.00 13.73
N ILE A 384 -8.34 2.63 13.15
CA ILE A 384 -9.43 3.28 13.87
C ILE A 384 -10.38 2.27 14.52
N ASP A 385 -10.70 1.18 13.83
CA ASP A 385 -11.63 0.17 14.33
C ASP A 385 -11.15 -0.44 15.66
N PRO A 386 -9.94 -1.03 15.75
CA PRO A 386 -9.48 -1.59 17.02
C PRO A 386 -9.05 -0.53 18.04
N LEU A 387 -8.78 0.72 17.61
CA LEU A 387 -8.44 1.81 18.53
C LEU A 387 -9.68 2.27 19.33
N CYS A 388 -10.83 2.46 18.66
CA CYS A 388 -12.00 3.07 19.28
C CYS A 388 -13.36 2.59 18.71
N MET A 389 -13.51 2.38 17.40
CA MET A 389 -14.83 2.20 16.80
C MET A 389 -15.46 0.85 17.16
N ASN A 390 -14.68 -0.23 17.31
CA ASN A 390 -15.20 -1.53 17.71
C ASN A 390 -15.82 -1.47 19.13
N ASP A 391 -15.16 -0.81 20.07
CA ASP A 391 -15.67 -0.64 21.43
C ASP A 391 -16.96 0.20 21.44
N LEU A 392 -17.00 1.29 20.67
CA LEU A 392 -18.17 2.17 20.57
C LEU A 392 -19.37 1.47 19.90
N ARG A 393 -19.13 0.70 18.81
CA ARG A 393 -20.18 -0.09 18.13
C ARG A 393 -20.71 -1.23 19.00
N ALA A 394 -19.83 -1.87 19.81
CA ALA A 394 -20.23 -2.88 20.77
C ALA A 394 -21.09 -2.27 21.90
N GLU A 395 -20.71 -1.08 22.41
CA GLU A 395 -21.46 -0.34 23.39
C GLU A 395 -22.85 0.05 22.87
N LEU A 396 -22.95 0.54 21.62
CA LEU A 396 -24.23 0.82 20.96
C LEU A 396 -25.10 -0.44 20.89
N THR A 397 -24.55 -1.56 20.44
CA THR A 397 -25.25 -2.82 20.33
C THR A 397 -25.82 -3.27 21.69
N ALA A 398 -25.05 -3.13 22.76
CA ALA A 398 -25.50 -3.44 24.12
C ALA A 398 -26.51 -2.42 24.69
N ALA A 399 -26.50 -1.19 24.16
CA ALA A 399 -27.38 -0.10 24.62
C ALA A 399 -28.73 -0.06 23.89
N ARG A 400 -28.88 -0.63 22.68
CA ARG A 400 -30.06 -0.54 21.81
C ARG A 400 -31.41 -0.83 22.50
N ARG A 401 -31.44 -1.60 23.58
CA ARG A 401 -32.65 -1.93 24.33
C ARG A 401 -32.87 -1.06 25.56
N SER A 402 -32.07 -0.02 25.79
CA SER A 402 -32.10 0.78 27.01
C SER A 402 -31.85 2.26 26.73
N LYS A 403 -32.92 3.07 26.77
CA LYS A 403 -32.83 4.53 26.57
C LYS A 403 -31.76 5.20 27.45
N PRO A 404 -31.65 4.88 28.78
CA PRO A 404 -30.57 5.48 29.60
C PRO A 404 -29.16 5.13 29.13
N ARG A 405 -28.91 3.91 28.62
CA ARG A 405 -27.61 3.52 28.09
C ARG A 405 -27.31 4.20 26.75
N LEU A 406 -28.30 4.32 25.88
CA LEU A 406 -28.19 5.08 24.63
C LEU A 406 -27.87 6.56 24.93
N GLN A 407 -28.57 7.16 25.91
CA GLN A 407 -28.30 8.54 26.32
C GLN A 407 -26.86 8.69 26.89
N ALA A 408 -26.41 7.74 27.71
CA ALA A 408 -25.05 7.76 28.23
C ALA A 408 -23.99 7.63 27.12
N LEU A 409 -24.22 6.79 26.10
CA LEU A 409 -23.34 6.70 24.92
C LEU A 409 -23.36 8.00 24.13
N TYR A 410 -24.55 8.57 23.88
CA TYR A 410 -24.70 9.84 23.18
C TYR A 410 -23.96 10.99 23.88
N ASP A 411 -24.02 11.07 25.19
CA ASP A 411 -23.33 12.07 26.01
C ASP A 411 -21.80 11.85 26.07
N LYS A 412 -21.35 10.64 25.77
CA LYS A 412 -19.93 10.26 25.74
C LYS A 412 -19.21 10.70 24.46
N LEU A 413 -19.92 10.87 23.32
CA LEU A 413 -19.30 11.15 22.01
C LEU A 413 -18.68 12.57 21.92
N PRO A 414 -19.31 13.66 22.38
CA PRO A 414 -18.78 15.00 22.22
C PRO A 414 -17.43 15.27 22.89
N PRO A 415 -17.06 14.69 24.04
CA PRO A 415 -15.74 14.90 24.67
C PRO A 415 -14.61 14.03 24.09
N LEU A 416 -14.87 13.23 23.07
CA LEU A 416 -13.84 12.41 22.43
C LEU A 416 -13.02 13.26 21.48
N ASN A 417 -11.82 13.64 21.89
CA ASN A 417 -10.89 14.38 21.03
C ASN A 417 -9.80 13.46 20.47
N TYR A 418 -9.45 13.70 19.22
CA TYR A 418 -8.51 12.93 18.40
C TYR A 418 -7.33 13.80 18.00
N LEU A 419 -6.11 13.25 18.06
CA LEU A 419 -4.89 13.90 17.60
C LEU A 419 -4.17 13.01 16.59
N ASP A 420 -3.86 13.57 15.41
CA ASP A 420 -2.95 12.97 14.43
C ASP A 420 -1.68 13.84 14.32
N PRO A 421 -0.54 13.40 14.88
CA PRO A 421 0.68 14.19 14.89
C PRO A 421 1.51 14.09 13.60
N ALA A 422 0.96 13.57 12.52
CA ALA A 422 1.51 13.55 11.18
C ALA A 422 0.37 13.40 10.17
N CYS A 423 -0.58 14.35 10.20
CA CYS A 423 -1.89 14.14 9.62
C CYS A 423 -1.92 14.18 8.08
N GLY A 424 -0.87 14.70 7.42
CA GLY A 424 -0.89 14.89 5.97
C GLY A 424 -2.10 15.69 5.53
N CYS A 425 -2.79 15.21 4.51
CA CYS A 425 -4.06 15.78 4.03
C CYS A 425 -5.27 15.43 4.92
N GLY A 426 -5.06 14.90 6.12
CA GLY A 426 -6.11 14.67 7.12
C GLY A 426 -6.89 13.36 6.99
N ASN A 427 -6.45 12.40 6.20
CA ASN A 427 -7.21 11.19 5.89
C ASN A 427 -7.66 10.40 7.12
N PHE A 428 -6.80 10.23 8.13
CA PHE A 428 -7.17 9.57 9.39
C PHE A 428 -8.26 10.34 10.14
N LEU A 429 -8.12 11.66 10.21
CA LEU A 429 -9.08 12.53 10.90
C LEU A 429 -10.44 12.54 10.19
N VAL A 430 -10.44 12.61 8.84
CA VAL A 430 -11.62 12.56 7.98
C VAL A 430 -12.41 11.27 8.18
N ILE A 431 -11.75 10.12 8.10
CA ILE A 431 -12.41 8.82 8.25
C ILE A 431 -12.90 8.63 9.69
N ALA A 432 -12.10 9.00 10.69
CA ALA A 432 -12.53 8.92 12.09
C ALA A 432 -13.74 9.81 12.37
N TYR A 433 -13.76 11.04 11.83
CA TYR A 433 -14.90 11.94 11.94
C TYR A 433 -16.15 11.34 11.30
N ARG A 434 -16.05 10.85 10.06
CA ARG A 434 -17.16 10.21 9.33
C ARG A 434 -17.75 9.04 10.09
N GLU A 435 -16.89 8.11 10.57
CA GLU A 435 -17.36 6.93 11.30
C GLU A 435 -17.99 7.29 12.65
N LEU A 436 -17.46 8.30 13.34
CA LEU A 436 -18.03 8.78 14.60
C LEU A 436 -19.39 9.46 14.38
N ARG A 437 -19.57 10.25 13.29
CA ARG A 437 -20.84 10.87 12.91
C ARG A 437 -21.89 9.84 12.50
N ARG A 438 -21.51 8.80 11.78
CA ARG A 438 -22.41 7.68 11.44
C ARG A 438 -22.88 6.95 12.69
N LEU A 439 -21.96 6.69 13.63
CA LEU A 439 -22.34 6.11 14.92
C LEU A 439 -23.32 7.03 15.68
N GLU A 440 -23.07 8.33 15.73
CA GLU A 440 -23.95 9.32 16.34
C GLU A 440 -25.36 9.28 15.69
N ASN A 441 -25.43 9.23 14.36
CA ASN A 441 -26.67 9.14 13.62
C ASN A 441 -27.46 7.85 13.96
N GLU A 442 -26.76 6.71 14.20
CA GLU A 442 -27.41 5.49 14.67
C GLU A 442 -27.96 5.65 16.09
N VAL A 443 -27.17 6.24 17.00
CA VAL A 443 -27.62 6.49 18.39
C VAL A 443 -28.83 7.42 18.42
N ILE A 444 -28.84 8.48 17.62
CA ILE A 444 -29.97 9.42 17.48
C ILE A 444 -31.20 8.68 16.98
N ALA A 445 -31.08 7.84 15.92
CA ALA A 445 -32.20 7.07 15.40
C ALA A 445 -32.78 6.12 16.48
N ASP A 446 -31.93 5.37 17.15
CA ASP A 446 -32.35 4.45 18.22
C ASP A 446 -33.03 5.21 19.40
N LEU A 447 -32.58 6.44 19.73
CA LEU A 447 -33.24 7.30 20.74
C LEU A 447 -34.61 7.79 20.27
N PHE A 448 -34.77 8.16 19.00
CA PHE A 448 -36.09 8.57 18.44
C PHE A 448 -37.12 7.44 18.48
N ASP A 449 -36.70 6.20 18.22
CA ASP A 449 -37.58 5.05 18.28
C ASP A 449 -38.20 4.85 19.66
N PHE A 450 -37.50 5.25 20.73
CA PHE A 450 -38.00 5.23 22.10
C PHE A 450 -39.05 6.35 22.37
N ASP A 451 -38.97 7.50 21.71
CA ASP A 451 -39.79 8.68 21.97
C ASP A 451 -41.08 8.73 21.15
N ARG A 452 -41.41 7.71 20.36
CA ARG A 452 -42.62 7.51 19.52
C ARG A 452 -43.49 8.74 19.38
N GLY A 453 -43.26 9.61 18.36
CA GLY A 453 -44.22 10.59 17.89
C GLY A 453 -44.23 11.94 18.59
N ARG A 454 -43.25 12.29 19.41
CA ARG A 454 -42.95 13.69 19.78
C ARG A 454 -42.20 14.34 18.62
N GLY A 455 -42.84 15.36 18.02
CA GLY A 455 -42.36 16.03 16.80
C GLY A 455 -40.88 16.32 16.81
N LEU A 456 -40.26 16.20 15.65
CA LEU A 456 -38.86 16.46 15.40
C LEU A 456 -38.40 17.79 16.00
N LEU A 457 -37.64 17.70 17.04
CA LEU A 457 -36.75 18.81 17.48
C LEU A 457 -35.76 19.06 16.35
N ASP A 458 -35.34 20.28 16.20
CA ASP A 458 -34.36 20.71 15.19
C ASP A 458 -33.12 19.78 15.25
N VAL A 459 -32.93 18.97 14.20
CA VAL A 459 -31.83 18.00 14.09
C VAL A 459 -30.46 18.71 14.15
N SER A 460 -30.42 20.04 13.82
CA SER A 460 -29.20 20.82 13.95
C SER A 460 -28.64 20.82 15.37
N THR A 461 -29.50 20.69 16.37
CA THR A 461 -29.11 20.63 17.80
C THR A 461 -28.76 19.21 18.25
N LEU A 462 -29.16 18.18 17.49
CA LEU A 462 -28.95 16.78 17.85
C LEU A 462 -27.58 16.23 17.40
N CYS A 463 -27.00 16.75 16.34
CA CYS A 463 -25.66 16.37 15.91
C CYS A 463 -24.61 17.09 16.76
N ARG A 464 -24.06 16.43 17.76
CA ARG A 464 -23.13 17.01 18.77
C ARG A 464 -21.67 16.73 18.46
N VAL A 465 -21.37 15.71 17.67
CA VAL A 465 -20.03 15.44 17.15
C VAL A 465 -19.65 16.51 16.12
N ARG A 466 -18.49 17.15 16.28
CA ARG A 466 -18.05 18.32 15.50
C ARG A 466 -16.59 18.19 15.06
N VAL A 467 -16.23 18.90 13.99
CA VAL A 467 -14.85 18.90 13.46
C VAL A 467 -13.81 19.48 14.42
N ASN A 468 -14.22 20.32 15.38
CA ASN A 468 -13.34 20.88 16.39
C ASN A 468 -12.83 19.87 17.43
N GLN A 469 -13.31 18.62 17.40
CA GLN A 469 -12.78 17.51 18.18
C GLN A 469 -11.52 16.87 17.54
N PHE A 470 -11.16 17.31 16.32
CA PHE A 470 -10.11 16.71 15.49
C PHE A 470 -8.94 17.66 15.37
N TYR A 471 -7.78 17.18 15.85
CA TYR A 471 -6.54 17.94 15.94
C TYR A 471 -5.48 17.27 15.09
N GLY A 472 -4.67 18.06 14.37
CA GLY A 472 -3.59 17.55 13.53
C GLY A 472 -2.33 18.40 13.64
N ILE A 473 -1.19 17.77 13.42
CA ILE A 473 0.09 18.45 13.23
C ILE A 473 0.62 17.99 11.88
N GLU A 474 0.95 18.96 11.01
CA GLU A 474 1.50 18.69 9.71
C GLU A 474 2.64 19.65 9.40
N ILE A 475 3.74 19.17 8.82
CA ILE A 475 4.89 20.00 8.50
C ILE A 475 4.69 20.76 7.18
N ASP A 476 3.92 20.20 6.27
CA ASP A 476 3.59 20.81 4.99
C ASP A 476 2.34 21.68 5.09
N ASP A 477 2.48 22.97 4.72
CA ASP A 477 1.40 23.95 4.86
C ASP A 477 0.23 23.66 3.89
N ALA A 478 0.52 23.20 2.67
CA ALA A 478 -0.50 22.86 1.69
C ALA A 478 -1.32 21.64 2.15
N ALA A 479 -0.65 20.59 2.63
CA ALA A 479 -1.32 19.42 3.20
C ALA A 479 -2.18 19.80 4.41
N ALA A 480 -1.70 20.71 5.28
CA ALA A 480 -2.47 21.21 6.42
C ALA A 480 -3.73 21.98 5.99
N HIS A 481 -3.66 22.77 4.90
CA HIS A 481 -4.83 23.41 4.32
C HIS A 481 -5.83 22.42 3.75
N ILE A 482 -5.36 21.41 3.00
CA ILE A 482 -6.19 20.34 2.45
C ILE A 482 -6.91 19.59 3.58
N ALA A 483 -6.21 19.28 4.67
CA ALA A 483 -6.79 18.57 5.81
C ALA A 483 -7.98 19.34 6.42
N ARG A 484 -7.87 20.67 6.55
CA ARG A 484 -8.99 21.52 7.03
C ARG A 484 -10.18 21.45 6.09
N VAL A 485 -9.93 21.62 4.79
CA VAL A 485 -10.98 21.59 3.76
C VAL A 485 -11.65 20.20 3.70
N ALA A 486 -10.87 19.12 3.73
CA ALA A 486 -11.40 17.76 3.71
C ALA A 486 -12.31 17.47 4.91
N LEU A 487 -11.96 17.97 6.11
CA LEU A 487 -12.80 17.85 7.30
C LEU A 487 -14.10 18.65 7.18
N TRP A 488 -14.08 19.87 6.63
CA TRP A 488 -15.30 20.65 6.38
C TRP A 488 -16.22 19.99 5.35
N ILE A 489 -15.65 19.50 4.24
CA ILE A 489 -16.40 18.75 3.23
C ILE A 489 -17.07 17.54 3.88
N THR A 490 -16.34 16.80 4.73
CA THR A 490 -16.88 15.64 5.44
C THR A 490 -18.00 16.04 6.40
N ASP A 491 -17.85 17.15 7.13
CA ASP A 491 -18.91 17.66 8.01
C ASP A 491 -20.18 17.97 7.23
N HIS A 492 -20.04 18.64 6.08
CA HIS A 492 -21.19 18.93 5.22
C HIS A 492 -21.86 17.64 4.70
N GLN A 493 -21.09 16.67 4.18
CA GLN A 493 -21.62 15.38 3.76
C GLN A 493 -22.35 14.65 4.89
N MET A 494 -21.80 14.65 6.10
CA MET A 494 -22.46 14.03 7.25
C MET A 494 -23.72 14.78 7.69
N ASN A 495 -23.78 16.09 7.48
CA ASN A 495 -24.99 16.88 7.70
C ASN A 495 -26.07 16.56 6.65
N LEU A 496 -25.70 16.39 5.37
CA LEU A 496 -26.63 15.93 4.31
C LEU A 496 -27.14 14.51 4.62
N GLU A 497 -26.26 13.57 4.99
CA GLU A 497 -26.65 12.21 5.39
C GLU A 497 -27.64 12.21 6.57
N ALA A 498 -27.42 13.10 7.55
CA ALA A 498 -28.33 13.29 8.67
C ALA A 498 -29.66 13.93 8.22
N ALA A 499 -29.63 14.89 7.25
CA ALA A 499 -30.83 15.52 6.70
C ALA A 499 -31.75 14.52 6.01
N GLU A 500 -31.20 13.68 5.18
CA GLU A 500 -31.94 12.63 4.49
C GLU A 500 -32.65 11.69 5.48
N ARG A 501 -32.00 11.42 6.62
CA ARG A 501 -32.54 10.48 7.62
C ARG A 501 -33.54 11.11 8.59
N PHE A 502 -33.30 12.37 8.99
CA PHE A 502 -34.03 13.00 10.09
C PHE A 502 -34.77 14.29 9.71
N GLY A 503 -34.62 14.80 8.49
CA GLY A 503 -35.13 16.10 8.07
C GLY A 503 -34.07 17.22 8.16
N ASN A 504 -34.44 18.44 8.56
CA ASN A 504 -33.53 19.59 8.55
C ASN A 504 -32.23 19.36 9.32
N THR A 505 -31.11 19.88 8.74
CA THR A 505 -29.77 19.82 9.37
C THR A 505 -29.31 21.16 9.85
N ARG A 506 -28.17 21.15 10.56
CA ARG A 506 -27.49 22.42 10.93
C ARG A 506 -26.87 23.03 9.68
N PRO A 507 -26.86 24.36 9.55
CA PRO A 507 -26.11 25.03 8.50
C PRO A 507 -24.62 24.72 8.63
N THR A 508 -23.98 24.40 7.52
CA THR A 508 -22.52 24.20 7.48
C THR A 508 -21.78 25.52 7.24
N VAL A 509 -22.48 26.48 6.68
CA VAL A 509 -21.94 27.81 6.32
C VAL A 509 -22.62 28.89 7.16
N PRO A 510 -21.89 29.85 7.68
CA PRO A 510 -20.43 30.01 7.64
C PRO A 510 -19.73 28.93 8.46
N LEU A 511 -18.47 28.56 8.10
CA LEU A 511 -17.68 27.51 8.74
C LEU A 511 -17.29 27.93 10.19
N ILE A 512 -18.21 27.79 11.12
CA ILE A 512 -18.07 28.27 12.51
C ILE A 512 -17.10 27.37 13.29
N ASP A 513 -17.24 26.06 13.11
CA ASP A 513 -16.38 25.07 13.75
C ASP A 513 -15.15 24.80 12.85
N ALA A 514 -13.96 25.06 13.35
CA ALA A 514 -12.73 24.82 12.60
C ALA A 514 -11.98 23.63 13.16
N PRO A 515 -11.49 22.72 12.30
CA PRO A 515 -10.56 21.68 12.73
C PRO A 515 -9.22 22.30 13.15
N HIS A 516 -8.61 21.77 14.19
CA HIS A 516 -7.39 22.29 14.79
C HIS A 516 -6.13 21.69 14.14
N ILE A 517 -5.81 22.13 12.91
CA ILE A 517 -4.61 21.67 12.19
C ILE A 517 -3.50 22.70 12.33
N ARG A 518 -2.41 22.32 13.00
CA ARG A 518 -1.22 23.16 13.17
C ARG A 518 -0.14 22.81 12.15
N CYS A 519 0.29 23.79 11.37
CA CYS A 519 1.45 23.62 10.49
C CYS A 519 2.73 23.73 11.33
N ALA A 520 3.41 22.59 11.58
CA ALA A 520 4.64 22.54 12.37
C ALA A 520 5.31 21.15 12.28
N ASN A 521 6.59 21.07 12.62
CA ASN A 521 7.28 19.79 12.80
C ASN A 521 6.87 19.15 14.15
N ALA A 522 6.16 18.02 14.11
CA ALA A 522 5.64 17.31 15.28
C ALA A 522 6.72 16.86 16.28
N LEU A 523 7.96 16.66 15.83
CA LEU A 523 9.06 16.28 16.71
C LEU A 523 9.64 17.47 17.48
N ARG A 524 9.45 18.70 16.98
CA ARG A 524 9.98 19.94 17.58
C ARG A 524 8.96 20.68 18.47
N VAL A 525 7.66 20.50 18.23
CA VAL A 525 6.60 21.13 19.03
C VAL A 525 6.17 20.24 20.18
N ASP A 526 5.66 20.88 21.26
CA ASP A 526 4.93 20.14 22.29
C ASP A 526 3.50 19.85 21.79
N TRP A 527 3.08 18.60 21.82
CA TRP A 527 1.72 18.24 21.42
C TRP A 527 0.67 18.78 22.39
N ALA A 528 1.06 19.03 23.64
CA ALA A 528 0.18 19.68 24.62
C ALA A 528 -0.23 21.11 24.25
N ASP A 529 0.58 21.80 23.44
CA ASP A 529 0.23 23.12 22.89
C ASP A 529 -0.85 23.06 21.79
N VAL A 530 -1.05 21.89 21.20
CA VAL A 530 -2.07 21.66 20.15
C VAL A 530 -3.34 21.09 20.78
N LEU A 531 -3.21 20.07 21.60
CA LEU A 531 -4.30 19.48 22.38
C LEU A 531 -3.78 19.08 23.77
N PRO A 532 -4.26 19.71 24.85
CA PRO A 532 -3.88 19.31 26.21
C PRO A 532 -4.17 17.82 26.45
N PRO A 533 -3.23 17.05 27.06
CA PRO A 533 -3.38 15.60 27.26
C PRO A 533 -4.66 15.21 28.00
N GLU A 534 -5.10 16.02 28.97
CA GLU A 534 -6.33 15.81 29.75
C GLU A 534 -7.60 15.84 28.89
N SER A 535 -7.58 16.58 27.79
CA SER A 535 -8.67 16.68 26.82
C SER A 535 -8.57 15.64 25.71
N CYS A 536 -7.41 15.01 25.53
CA CYS A 536 -7.19 14.01 24.48
C CYS A 536 -7.72 12.63 24.88
N ARG A 537 -8.30 11.93 23.92
CA ARG A 537 -8.72 10.54 24.13
C ARG A 537 -7.99 9.55 23.24
N PHE A 538 -7.74 9.93 22.00
CA PHE A 538 -7.10 9.07 21.01
C PHE A 538 -6.01 9.81 20.24
N VAL A 539 -4.87 9.14 20.07
CA VAL A 539 -3.80 9.57 19.16
C VAL A 539 -3.66 8.52 18.08
N MET A 540 -3.65 8.93 16.82
CA MET A 540 -3.56 8.00 15.69
C MET A 540 -2.79 8.64 14.54
N GLY A 541 -2.27 7.83 13.62
CA GLY A 541 -1.65 8.36 12.42
C GLY A 541 -0.72 7.39 11.72
N ASN A 542 -0.19 7.87 10.61
CA ASN A 542 0.83 7.19 9.81
C ASN A 542 2.08 8.06 9.68
N PRO A 543 2.91 8.17 10.74
CA PRO A 543 4.11 8.98 10.72
C PRO A 543 5.11 8.51 9.65
N PRO A 544 6.02 9.37 9.16
CA PRO A 544 6.91 9.04 8.06
C PRO A 544 7.94 7.95 8.41
N PHE A 545 8.13 6.99 7.47
CA PHE A 545 9.11 5.89 7.59
C PHE A 545 10.37 6.25 6.82
N ILE A 546 11.48 6.48 7.53
CA ILE A 546 12.76 6.83 6.92
C ILE A 546 13.86 6.04 7.62
N GLY A 547 14.33 4.97 6.95
CA GLY A 547 15.43 4.16 7.46
C GLY A 547 16.72 4.97 7.64
N LYS A 548 17.56 4.60 8.60
CA LYS A 548 18.77 5.35 9.01
C LYS A 548 19.66 5.82 7.86
N GLN A 549 19.77 5.03 6.79
CA GLN A 549 20.63 5.36 5.63
C GLN A 549 20.06 6.46 4.73
N TYR A 550 18.76 6.73 4.82
CA TYR A 550 18.05 7.70 3.99
C TYR A 550 17.72 9.00 4.73
N GLN A 551 17.98 9.07 6.05
CA GLN A 551 17.73 10.27 6.85
C GLN A 551 18.67 11.39 6.46
N ASN A 552 18.12 12.58 6.22
CA ASN A 552 18.89 13.81 6.00
C ASN A 552 19.41 14.40 7.33
N THR A 553 20.13 15.52 7.26
CA THR A 553 20.76 16.15 8.43
C THR A 553 19.72 16.67 9.43
N GLU A 554 18.61 17.24 8.95
CA GLU A 554 17.56 17.76 9.83
C GLU A 554 16.82 16.65 10.57
N GLN A 555 16.49 15.57 9.88
CA GLN A 555 15.84 14.39 10.46
C GLN A 555 16.71 13.71 11.51
N ARG A 556 18.02 13.64 11.28
CA ARG A 556 18.98 13.15 12.31
C ARG A 556 19.02 14.05 13.53
N SER A 557 19.03 15.38 13.33
CA SER A 557 18.97 16.35 14.42
C SER A 557 17.65 16.25 15.22
N ASP A 558 16.53 15.98 14.54
CA ASP A 558 15.25 15.74 15.20
C ASP A 558 15.31 14.49 16.08
N LEU A 559 15.87 13.38 15.55
CA LEU A 559 16.08 12.15 16.33
C LEU A 559 17.01 12.39 17.54
N GLU A 560 18.12 13.06 17.36
CA GLU A 560 19.05 13.41 18.44
C GLU A 560 18.33 14.23 19.53
N THR A 561 17.45 15.13 19.14
CA THR A 561 16.67 15.94 20.07
C THR A 561 15.63 15.12 20.86
N VAL A 562 14.93 14.20 20.19
CA VAL A 562 13.90 13.37 20.82
C VAL A 562 14.53 12.30 21.70
N PHE A 563 15.60 11.67 21.27
CA PHE A 563 16.21 10.54 21.97
C PHE A 563 17.31 10.93 22.96
N ARG A 564 17.83 12.15 22.92
CA ARG A 564 18.88 12.78 23.74
C ARG A 564 19.92 11.84 24.39
N GLU A 565 19.50 10.97 25.30
CA GLU A 565 20.37 10.11 26.11
C GLU A 565 20.34 8.63 25.70
N LEU A 566 19.52 8.27 24.71
CA LEU A 566 19.36 6.89 24.30
C LEU A 566 20.56 6.44 23.46
N LYS A 567 21.31 5.47 23.97
CA LYS A 567 22.42 4.86 23.23
C LYS A 567 21.90 4.15 21.99
N ASN A 568 22.63 4.28 20.87
CA ASN A 568 22.31 3.64 19.59
C ASN A 568 21.02 4.14 18.92
N ALA A 569 20.49 5.31 19.30
CA ALA A 569 19.31 5.92 18.67
C ALA A 569 19.46 6.08 17.14
N GLY A 570 20.69 6.27 16.63
CA GLY A 570 20.99 6.35 15.19
C GLY A 570 20.75 5.05 14.40
N LEU A 571 20.37 3.94 15.05
CA LEU A 571 19.93 2.71 14.39
C LEU A 571 18.43 2.72 14.05
N LEU A 572 17.69 3.62 14.68
CA LEU A 572 16.24 3.65 14.60
C LEU A 572 15.73 4.25 13.29
N ASP A 573 14.60 3.75 12.82
CA ASP A 573 13.80 4.40 11.81
C ASP A 573 13.23 5.71 12.36
N TYR A 574 13.01 6.68 11.49
CA TYR A 574 12.51 8.01 11.87
C TYR A 574 11.16 7.95 12.61
N VAL A 575 10.29 7.00 12.24
CA VAL A 575 8.98 6.77 12.88
C VAL A 575 9.10 6.49 14.39
N ALA A 576 10.20 5.93 14.84
CA ALA A 576 10.41 5.60 16.25
C ALA A 576 10.34 6.84 17.17
N ALA A 577 10.64 8.03 16.64
CA ALA A 577 10.54 9.28 17.40
C ALA A 577 9.10 9.60 17.82
N TRP A 578 8.09 9.26 17.01
CA TRP A 578 6.68 9.45 17.37
C TRP A 578 6.25 8.61 18.55
N TYR A 579 6.81 7.41 18.72
CA TYR A 579 6.54 6.57 19.91
C TYR A 579 7.05 7.24 21.18
N VAL A 580 8.22 7.87 21.14
CA VAL A 580 8.79 8.56 22.30
C VAL A 580 8.04 9.87 22.58
N LYS A 581 7.66 10.60 21.56
CA LYS A 581 6.82 11.81 21.70
C LYS A 581 5.44 11.45 22.27
N ALA A 582 4.83 10.37 21.76
CA ALA A 582 3.56 9.87 22.28
C ALA A 582 3.68 9.44 23.74
N LEU A 583 4.74 8.70 24.11
CA LEU A 583 4.99 8.35 25.50
C LEU A 583 5.10 9.59 26.40
N ALA A 584 5.83 10.62 25.97
CA ALA A 584 5.95 11.86 26.74
C ALA A 584 4.59 12.54 26.93
N TYR A 585 3.79 12.59 25.86
CA TYR A 585 2.47 13.18 25.84
C TYR A 585 1.46 12.46 26.74
N ILE A 586 1.35 11.12 26.63
CA ILE A 586 0.34 10.35 27.37
C ILE A 586 0.67 10.17 28.86
N LYS A 587 1.90 10.49 29.30
CA LYS A 587 2.22 10.54 30.74
C LYS A 587 1.32 11.50 31.51
N GLY A 588 0.84 12.58 30.84
CA GLY A 588 -0.12 13.53 31.42
C GLY A 588 -1.53 12.97 31.60
N ASN A 589 -1.91 11.94 30.81
CA ASN A 589 -3.23 11.31 30.93
C ASN A 589 -3.16 9.84 30.50
N SER A 590 -3.18 8.95 31.47
CA SER A 590 -3.15 7.49 31.22
C SER A 590 -4.38 6.93 30.49
N LYS A 591 -5.44 7.74 30.28
CA LYS A 591 -6.64 7.33 29.54
C LYS A 591 -6.46 7.43 28.02
N VAL A 592 -5.43 8.12 27.54
CA VAL A 592 -5.15 8.26 26.12
C VAL A 592 -4.67 6.93 25.54
N ASP A 593 -5.30 6.48 24.47
CA ASP A 593 -4.90 5.34 23.69
C ASP A 593 -4.28 5.82 22.36
N VAL A 594 -3.20 5.19 21.95
CA VAL A 594 -2.38 5.57 20.78
C VAL A 594 -2.37 4.43 19.77
N ALA A 595 -2.42 4.72 18.48
CA ALA A 595 -2.20 3.73 17.42
C ALA A 595 -1.45 4.33 16.23
N PHE A 596 -0.31 3.73 15.89
CA PHE A 596 0.50 4.17 14.75
C PHE A 596 0.71 3.05 13.73
N VAL A 597 0.67 3.45 12.46
CA VAL A 597 1.27 2.66 11.38
C VAL A 597 2.78 2.86 11.43
N SER A 598 3.54 1.81 11.18
CA SER A 598 5.00 1.87 11.27
C SER A 598 5.64 0.85 10.32
N THR A 599 6.90 1.07 9.97
CA THR A 599 7.70 0.02 9.34
C THR A 599 7.86 -1.17 10.29
N ASN A 600 7.86 -2.38 9.75
CA ASN A 600 8.08 -3.59 10.54
C ASN A 600 9.46 -3.64 11.22
N SER A 601 10.41 -2.82 10.78
CA SER A 601 11.76 -2.72 11.35
C SER A 601 11.77 -2.41 12.84
N ILE A 602 10.78 -1.66 13.36
CA ILE A 602 10.71 -1.35 14.80
C ILE A 602 10.34 -2.57 15.66
N THR A 603 9.85 -3.64 15.05
CA THR A 603 9.47 -4.89 15.70
C THR A 603 10.40 -6.06 15.38
N GLN A 604 11.50 -5.78 14.67
CA GLN A 604 12.47 -6.77 14.20
C GLN A 604 13.91 -6.27 14.37
N GLY A 605 14.86 -7.21 14.40
CA GLY A 605 16.28 -6.92 14.39
C GLY A 605 16.77 -6.05 15.55
N GLU A 606 17.73 -5.18 15.27
CA GLU A 606 18.43 -4.35 16.26
C GLU A 606 17.57 -3.25 16.88
N GLN A 607 16.57 -2.74 16.15
CA GLN A 607 15.73 -1.62 16.58
C GLN A 607 14.88 -1.98 17.80
N VAL A 608 14.45 -3.24 17.91
CA VAL A 608 13.66 -3.72 19.06
C VAL A 608 14.39 -3.49 20.37
N ALA A 609 15.68 -3.82 20.39
CA ALA A 609 16.49 -3.71 21.62
C ALA A 609 16.80 -2.25 22.01
N VAL A 610 16.64 -1.30 21.08
CA VAL A 610 16.86 0.12 21.35
C VAL A 610 15.59 0.81 21.80
N LEU A 611 14.48 0.61 21.09
CA LEU A 611 13.23 1.34 21.30
C LEU A 611 12.39 0.76 22.46
N TRP A 612 12.12 -0.54 22.44
CA TRP A 612 11.08 -1.14 23.28
C TRP A 612 11.36 -1.22 24.79
N PRO A 613 12.63 -1.41 25.24
CA PRO A 613 12.92 -1.33 26.67
C PRO A 613 12.51 0.02 27.27
N LEU A 614 12.82 1.13 26.59
CA LEU A 614 12.44 2.48 26.99
C LEU A 614 10.91 2.61 27.19
N LEU A 615 10.13 2.09 26.22
CA LEU A 615 8.67 2.17 26.24
C LEU A 615 8.07 1.29 27.34
N PHE A 616 8.53 0.04 27.48
CA PHE A 616 8.00 -0.89 28.47
C PHE A 616 8.36 -0.53 29.91
N GLU A 617 9.57 -0.02 30.16
CA GLU A 617 10.01 0.50 31.45
C GLU A 617 9.18 1.72 31.88
N ALA A 618 8.77 2.56 30.92
CA ALA A 618 7.88 3.68 31.17
C ALA A 618 6.41 3.27 31.37
N GLY A 619 6.07 1.97 31.27
CA GLY A 619 4.74 1.46 31.54
C GLY A 619 3.85 1.24 30.32
N ILE A 620 4.33 1.45 29.10
CA ILE A 620 3.57 1.18 27.87
C ILE A 620 3.11 -0.29 27.82
N ARG A 621 1.87 -0.49 27.35
CA ARG A 621 1.27 -1.81 27.06
C ARG A 621 0.68 -1.77 25.67
N ILE A 622 0.97 -2.80 24.87
CA ILE A 622 0.37 -2.99 23.55
C ILE A 622 -1.03 -3.60 23.75
N ARG A 623 -2.04 -2.95 23.22
CA ARG A 623 -3.46 -3.38 23.27
C ARG A 623 -3.83 -4.24 22.08
N PHE A 624 -3.41 -3.81 20.89
CA PHE A 624 -3.59 -4.59 19.67
C PHE A 624 -2.41 -4.40 18.73
N ALA A 625 -2.22 -5.34 17.84
CA ALA A 625 -1.18 -5.24 16.83
C ALA A 625 -1.61 -5.93 15.53
N HIS A 626 -1.36 -5.27 14.40
CA HIS A 626 -1.33 -5.93 13.11
C HIS A 626 0.09 -6.34 12.82
N ARG A 627 0.33 -7.64 12.66
CA ARG A 627 1.63 -8.20 12.28
C ARG A 627 1.97 -7.76 10.87
N THR A 628 3.21 -7.97 10.47
CA THR A 628 3.72 -7.53 9.17
C THR A 628 2.76 -7.88 8.02
N PHE A 629 2.34 -6.86 7.30
CA PHE A 629 1.55 -6.97 6.07
C PHE A 629 2.09 -6.02 5.01
N ARG A 630 1.70 -6.26 3.77
CA ARG A 630 2.10 -5.40 2.66
C ARG A 630 1.25 -4.14 2.65
N TRP A 631 1.91 -3.00 2.71
CA TRP A 631 1.29 -1.71 2.50
C TRP A 631 1.35 -1.37 1.01
N SER A 632 0.23 -1.45 0.31
CA SER A 632 0.13 -1.02 -1.08
C SER A 632 -0.22 0.46 -1.12
N ASN A 633 0.60 1.24 -1.81
CA ASN A 633 0.28 2.62 -2.15
C ASN A 633 -0.47 2.65 -3.47
N GLU A 634 -1.52 3.43 -3.53
CA GLU A 634 -2.40 3.60 -4.70
C GLU A 634 -1.76 4.46 -5.83
N GLY A 635 -0.48 4.83 -5.74
CA GLY A 635 0.24 5.65 -6.72
C GLY A 635 1.14 4.86 -7.67
N LYS A 636 1.44 5.44 -8.83
CA LYS A 636 2.40 4.90 -9.82
C LYS A 636 3.78 4.71 -9.21
N GLY A 637 4.26 3.47 -9.11
CA GLY A 637 5.61 3.11 -8.67
C GLY A 637 5.62 2.36 -7.35
N ASN A 638 5.26 1.07 -7.38
CA ASN A 638 5.13 0.17 -6.24
C ASN A 638 6.47 -0.10 -5.53
N ALA A 639 6.85 0.75 -4.60
CA ALA A 639 7.69 0.29 -3.50
C ALA A 639 6.76 -0.34 -2.46
N THR A 640 6.67 -1.66 -2.45
CA THR A 640 5.92 -2.39 -1.42
C THR A 640 6.65 -2.24 -0.09
N VAL A 641 6.06 -1.51 0.85
CA VAL A 641 6.60 -1.38 2.21
C VAL A 641 5.92 -2.40 3.12
N HIS A 642 6.71 -3.08 3.94
CA HIS A 642 6.18 -3.97 4.97
C HIS A 642 5.89 -3.17 6.24
N CYS A 643 4.61 -3.06 6.58
CA CYS A 643 4.14 -2.29 7.72
C CYS A 643 3.59 -3.17 8.84
N VAL A 644 3.55 -2.57 10.01
CA VAL A 644 2.84 -3.04 11.20
C VAL A 644 1.94 -1.91 11.70
N ILE A 645 0.86 -2.25 12.41
CA ILE A 645 0.06 -1.28 13.16
C ILE A 645 0.14 -1.67 14.62
N ILE A 646 0.43 -0.71 15.50
CA ILE A 646 0.59 -0.98 16.92
C ILE A 646 -0.28 0.00 17.71
N GLY A 647 -1.26 -0.55 18.41
CA GLY A 647 -2.10 0.17 19.37
C GLY A 647 -1.57 -0.02 20.79
N PHE A 648 -1.32 1.06 21.50
CA PHE A 648 -0.71 1.03 22.82
C PHE A 648 -1.21 2.15 23.75
N GLY A 649 -0.93 2.00 25.04
CA GLY A 649 -1.25 3.00 26.06
C GLY A 649 -0.62 2.65 27.40
N LEU A 650 -0.93 3.43 28.43
CA LEU A 650 -0.42 3.20 29.80
C LEU A 650 -1.37 2.30 30.63
N ARG A 651 -2.63 2.19 30.23
CA ARG A 651 -3.58 1.30 30.92
C ARG A 651 -3.32 -0.16 30.56
N ARG A 652 -3.41 -1.04 31.53
CA ARG A 652 -3.40 -2.46 31.27
C ARG A 652 -4.69 -2.86 30.53
N PRO A 653 -4.63 -3.41 29.33
CA PRO A 653 -5.81 -3.90 28.65
C PRO A 653 -6.36 -5.16 29.34
N GLU A 654 -7.67 -5.37 29.26
CA GLU A 654 -8.32 -6.59 29.73
C GLU A 654 -8.00 -7.77 28.81
N ALA A 655 -7.96 -7.53 27.52
CA ALA A 655 -7.55 -8.45 26.49
C ALA A 655 -6.70 -7.71 25.44
N CYS A 656 -5.80 -8.42 24.78
CA CYS A 656 -5.00 -7.93 23.68
C CYS A 656 -5.40 -8.67 22.39
N THR A 657 -5.31 -8.00 21.24
CA THR A 657 -5.66 -8.60 19.96
C THR A 657 -4.49 -8.55 18.99
N ILE A 658 -4.18 -9.66 18.35
CA ILE A 658 -3.20 -9.73 17.27
C ILE A 658 -3.91 -10.09 15.96
N PHE A 659 -3.73 -9.26 14.95
CA PHE A 659 -4.19 -9.50 13.59
C PHE A 659 -3.02 -10.07 12.78
N ASP A 660 -3.12 -11.35 12.39
CA ASP A 660 -2.06 -12.08 11.70
C ASP A 660 -2.41 -12.34 10.24
N TYR A 661 -1.50 -11.97 9.35
CA TYR A 661 -1.62 -12.07 7.89
C TYR A 661 -0.76 -13.21 7.30
N SER A 662 -0.14 -14.04 8.15
CA SER A 662 0.81 -15.09 7.76
C SER A 662 0.16 -16.41 7.36
N SER A 663 -1.17 -16.50 7.23
CA SER A 663 -1.82 -17.73 6.79
C SER A 663 -1.43 -18.08 5.35
N GLU A 664 -1.21 -19.36 5.07
CA GLU A 664 -0.87 -19.93 3.75
C GLU A 664 -1.88 -19.58 2.64
N HIS A 665 -3.05 -19.11 3.01
CA HIS A 665 -4.05 -18.54 2.11
C HIS A 665 -3.81 -17.04 2.01
N ARG A 666 -3.20 -16.61 0.92
CA ARG A 666 -2.92 -15.22 0.54
C ARG A 666 -4.21 -14.39 0.30
N THR A 667 -5.21 -14.55 1.13
CA THR A 667 -6.35 -13.66 1.21
C THR A 667 -5.98 -12.51 2.15
N ASP A 668 -6.41 -11.31 1.84
CA ASP A 668 -6.30 -10.12 2.73
C ASP A 668 -7.08 -10.30 4.07
N GLU A 669 -7.58 -11.49 4.34
CA GLU A 669 -8.23 -11.88 5.56
C GLU A 669 -7.17 -12.12 6.65
N ASN A 670 -7.27 -11.36 7.71
CA ASN A 670 -6.44 -11.56 8.89
C ASN A 670 -7.03 -12.65 9.78
N ARG A 671 -6.17 -13.42 10.40
CA ARG A 671 -6.53 -14.26 11.53
C ARG A 671 -6.49 -13.41 12.79
N VAL A 672 -7.59 -13.33 13.51
CA VAL A 672 -7.66 -12.65 14.80
C VAL A 672 -7.22 -13.62 15.89
N ILE A 673 -6.27 -13.20 16.72
CA ILE A 673 -5.72 -13.99 17.82
C ILE A 673 -5.92 -13.20 19.12
N ASP A 674 -6.65 -13.78 20.05
CA ASP A 674 -6.75 -13.23 21.41
C ASP A 674 -5.46 -13.55 22.16
N ALA A 675 -4.80 -12.51 22.66
CA ALA A 675 -3.52 -12.59 23.37
C ALA A 675 -3.64 -12.10 24.80
N LYS A 676 -2.90 -12.69 25.71
CA LYS A 676 -2.80 -12.23 27.09
C LYS A 676 -1.90 -11.01 27.21
N GLN A 677 -0.88 -10.96 26.40
CA GLN A 677 0.12 -9.88 26.36
C GLN A 677 0.80 -9.87 24.98
N VAL A 678 0.94 -8.70 24.40
CA VAL A 678 1.69 -8.53 23.16
C VAL A 678 3.04 -7.93 23.47
N ASN A 679 4.11 -8.60 23.04
CA ASN A 679 5.48 -8.14 23.22
C ASN A 679 5.99 -7.31 22.06
N ALA A 680 7.26 -6.87 22.12
CA ALA A 680 7.91 -6.05 21.06
C ALA A 680 7.97 -6.71 19.68
N TYR A 681 7.88 -8.03 19.61
CA TYR A 681 7.90 -8.82 18.35
C TYR A 681 6.49 -9.14 17.85
N LEU A 682 5.46 -8.51 18.44
CA LEU A 682 4.04 -8.68 18.14
C LEU A 682 3.57 -10.13 18.25
N VAL A 683 4.00 -10.83 19.29
CA VAL A 683 3.55 -12.19 19.64
C VAL A 683 3.01 -12.23 21.06
N ASP A 684 2.14 -13.20 21.35
CA ASP A 684 1.64 -13.46 22.71
C ASP A 684 2.73 -14.12 23.55
N ALA A 685 3.57 -13.31 24.14
CA ALA A 685 4.68 -13.75 24.99
C ALA A 685 5.11 -12.63 25.97
N PRO A 686 5.88 -12.97 27.02
CA PRO A 686 6.48 -11.97 27.89
C PRO A 686 7.35 -10.96 27.15
N ASN A 687 7.52 -9.75 27.74
CA ASN A 687 8.37 -8.68 27.19
C ASN A 687 9.86 -9.02 27.35
N VAL A 688 10.33 -10.04 26.64
CA VAL A 688 11.74 -10.39 26.56
C VAL A 688 12.32 -9.74 25.31
N VAL A 689 13.32 -8.87 25.50
CA VAL A 689 14.02 -8.21 24.39
C VAL A 689 15.46 -8.68 24.37
N LEU A 690 15.89 -9.15 23.21
CA LEU A 690 17.25 -9.61 22.97
C LEU A 690 18.09 -8.49 22.33
N ALA A 691 19.04 -7.95 23.09
CA ALA A 691 20.01 -7.01 22.55
C ALA A 691 21.04 -7.73 21.67
N ASN A 692 21.63 -7.00 20.72
CA ASN A 692 22.76 -7.49 19.92
C ASN A 692 23.92 -7.90 20.86
N ARG A 693 24.50 -9.08 20.66
CA ARG A 693 25.51 -9.69 21.54
C ARG A 693 26.68 -10.23 20.72
N ARG A 694 27.85 -10.17 21.31
CA ARG A 694 29.08 -10.75 20.71
C ARG A 694 29.20 -12.25 20.97
N SER A 695 28.50 -12.78 21.98
CA SER A 695 28.49 -14.20 22.34
C SER A 695 27.09 -14.73 22.53
N PRO A 696 26.81 -15.99 22.17
CA PRO A 696 25.52 -16.63 22.38
C PRO A 696 25.10 -16.63 23.85
N LEU A 697 23.79 -16.70 24.11
CA LEU A 697 23.22 -16.90 25.43
C LEU A 697 23.37 -18.34 25.92
N CYS A 698 23.39 -19.29 25.00
CA CYS A 698 23.47 -20.73 25.25
C CYS A 698 24.80 -21.28 24.77
N ALA A 699 25.14 -22.48 25.20
CA ALA A 699 26.29 -23.22 24.69
C ALA A 699 26.00 -23.79 23.29
N VAL A 700 26.10 -22.93 22.28
CA VAL A 700 25.90 -23.27 20.86
C VAL A 700 27.15 -22.92 20.07
N PRO A 701 27.40 -23.52 18.89
CA PRO A 701 28.51 -23.15 18.03
C PRO A 701 28.49 -21.66 17.69
N SER A 702 29.70 -21.07 17.59
CA SER A 702 29.84 -19.66 17.22
C SER A 702 29.35 -19.42 15.79
N MET A 703 28.64 -18.30 15.57
CA MET A 703 28.24 -17.85 14.26
C MET A 703 29.23 -16.83 13.74
N ALA A 704 29.65 -16.95 12.49
CA ALA A 704 30.53 -16.02 11.82
C ALA A 704 29.93 -15.60 10.47
N PHE A 705 30.36 -14.43 9.97
CA PHE A 705 30.04 -14.07 8.59
C PHE A 705 30.70 -15.05 7.61
N GLY A 706 30.10 -15.18 6.42
CA GLY A 706 30.68 -15.93 5.33
C GLY A 706 31.94 -15.28 4.72
N ASN A 707 32.46 -15.93 3.69
CA ASN A 707 33.57 -15.41 2.92
C ASN A 707 33.16 -14.18 2.11
N MET A 708 34.04 -13.18 1.97
CA MET A 708 33.81 -11.98 1.17
C MET A 708 34.86 -11.88 0.08
N ALA A 709 34.44 -11.91 -1.18
CA ALA A 709 35.37 -11.88 -2.30
C ALA A 709 36.08 -10.52 -2.44
N ASN A 710 35.35 -9.39 -2.34
CA ASN A 710 35.88 -8.03 -2.51
C ASN A 710 36.73 -7.89 -3.79
N ASP A 711 36.18 -8.35 -4.93
CA ASP A 711 36.92 -8.67 -6.16
C ASP A 711 36.35 -7.96 -7.41
N GLY A 712 35.28 -7.17 -7.26
CA GLY A 712 34.56 -6.56 -8.39
C GLY A 712 33.95 -7.58 -9.36
N GLY A 713 33.65 -8.80 -8.88
CA GLY A 713 33.06 -9.88 -9.66
C GLY A 713 34.07 -10.73 -10.47
N ASN A 714 35.40 -10.53 -10.29
CA ASN A 714 36.42 -11.23 -11.08
C ASN A 714 36.76 -12.63 -10.57
N LEU A 715 36.60 -12.90 -9.25
CA LEU A 715 36.77 -14.24 -8.68
C LEU A 715 35.47 -15.06 -8.64
N LEU A 716 34.34 -14.42 -8.87
CA LEU A 716 33.02 -15.07 -8.96
C LEU A 716 32.73 -15.43 -10.43
N LEU A 717 32.10 -16.55 -10.66
CA LEU A 717 31.82 -17.10 -11.98
C LEU A 717 30.36 -17.51 -12.06
N SER A 718 29.68 -17.15 -13.14
CA SER A 718 28.45 -17.82 -13.56
C SER A 718 28.74 -19.24 -14.06
N ASP A 719 27.71 -20.05 -14.22
CA ASP A 719 27.90 -21.42 -14.76
C ASP A 719 28.45 -21.40 -16.19
N LEU A 720 28.08 -20.39 -16.98
CA LEU A 720 28.62 -20.17 -18.33
C LEU A 720 30.09 -19.77 -18.29
N ASP A 721 30.47 -18.83 -17.41
CA ASP A 721 31.88 -18.41 -17.23
C ASP A 721 32.75 -19.57 -16.80
N LYS A 722 32.28 -20.41 -15.87
CA LYS A 722 32.97 -21.65 -15.48
C LYS A 722 33.20 -22.58 -16.65
N GLN A 723 32.14 -22.87 -17.43
CA GLN A 723 32.24 -23.78 -18.58
C GLN A 723 33.25 -23.25 -19.60
N GLN A 724 33.20 -21.94 -19.89
CA GLN A 724 34.14 -21.31 -20.81
C GLN A 724 35.58 -21.32 -20.28
N LEU A 725 35.79 -21.00 -19.00
CA LEU A 725 37.07 -21.00 -18.38
C LEU A 725 37.71 -22.39 -18.39
N VAL A 726 36.97 -23.43 -17.98
CA VAL A 726 37.47 -24.81 -18.00
C VAL A 726 37.77 -25.32 -19.42
N LYS A 727 37.00 -24.86 -20.41
CA LYS A 727 37.26 -25.19 -21.82
C LYS A 727 38.57 -24.54 -22.32
N THR A 728 38.87 -23.29 -21.91
CA THR A 728 40.05 -22.54 -22.33
C THR A 728 41.30 -22.94 -21.52
N GLU A 729 41.10 -23.11 -20.20
CA GLU A 729 42.14 -23.44 -19.23
C GLU A 729 41.72 -24.65 -18.36
N PRO A 730 41.85 -25.91 -18.85
CA PRO A 730 41.41 -27.10 -18.09
C PRO A 730 42.02 -27.22 -16.69
N HIS A 731 43.25 -26.72 -16.52
CA HIS A 731 43.94 -26.72 -15.21
C HIS A 731 43.27 -25.82 -14.16
N ALA A 732 42.42 -24.88 -14.58
CA ALA A 732 41.66 -24.02 -13.66
C ALA A 732 40.57 -24.79 -12.91
N ALA A 733 40.10 -25.93 -13.45
CA ALA A 733 39.01 -26.71 -12.86
C ALA A 733 39.25 -27.13 -11.39
N VAL A 734 40.49 -27.39 -11.02
CA VAL A 734 40.86 -27.78 -9.64
C VAL A 734 40.72 -26.64 -8.63
N TRP A 735 40.65 -25.40 -9.09
CA TRP A 735 40.53 -24.18 -8.27
C TRP A 735 39.10 -23.63 -8.22
N ILE A 736 38.18 -24.21 -8.98
CA ILE A 736 36.77 -23.77 -9.02
C ILE A 736 36.00 -24.50 -7.92
N ARG A 737 35.26 -23.74 -7.12
CA ARG A 737 34.36 -24.24 -6.05
C ARG A 737 32.97 -23.69 -6.22
N PRO A 738 31.92 -24.42 -5.79
CA PRO A 738 30.59 -23.84 -5.68
C PRO A 738 30.61 -22.64 -4.74
N PHE A 739 29.93 -21.58 -5.13
CA PHE A 739 29.69 -20.41 -4.30
C PHE A 739 28.19 -20.40 -3.94
N LEU A 740 27.90 -20.34 -2.65
CA LEU A 740 26.54 -20.37 -2.14
C LEU A 740 26.33 -19.21 -1.16
N GLY A 741 25.48 -18.27 -1.53
CA GLY A 741 24.95 -17.20 -0.69
C GLY A 741 23.45 -17.36 -0.51
N ALA A 742 22.77 -16.35 0.05
CA ALA A 742 21.32 -16.34 0.24
C ALA A 742 20.59 -16.39 -1.10
N GLU A 743 21.02 -15.60 -2.07
CA GLU A 743 20.42 -15.49 -3.39
C GLU A 743 20.48 -16.81 -4.15
N GLU A 744 21.67 -17.44 -4.18
CA GLU A 744 21.87 -18.73 -4.82
C GLU A 744 21.05 -19.84 -4.15
N PHE A 745 20.96 -19.81 -2.80
CA PHE A 745 20.18 -20.79 -2.05
C PHE A 745 18.67 -20.65 -2.27
N ILE A 746 18.13 -19.43 -2.20
CA ILE A 746 16.69 -19.17 -2.34
C ILE A 746 16.22 -19.44 -3.77
N ASN A 747 17.01 -19.02 -4.77
CA ASN A 747 16.63 -19.11 -6.18
C ASN A 747 17.09 -20.43 -6.85
N ALA A 748 17.80 -21.30 -6.13
CA ALA A 748 18.43 -22.51 -6.64
C ALA A 748 19.34 -22.23 -7.85
N GLU A 749 20.09 -21.11 -7.80
CA GLU A 749 21.01 -20.70 -8.85
C GLU A 749 22.39 -21.33 -8.64
N LEU A 750 23.04 -21.72 -9.74
CA LEU A 750 24.41 -22.23 -9.71
C LEU A 750 25.40 -21.09 -9.93
N ARG A 751 26.22 -20.86 -8.92
CA ARG A 751 27.32 -19.90 -8.95
C ARG A 751 28.60 -20.54 -8.48
N TRP A 752 29.72 -20.06 -8.96
CA TRP A 752 31.03 -20.63 -8.72
C TRP A 752 32.02 -19.54 -8.32
N CYS A 753 33.15 -19.94 -7.73
CA CYS A 753 34.25 -19.05 -7.44
C CYS A 753 35.59 -19.68 -7.71
N LEU A 754 36.57 -18.84 -8.00
CA LEU A 754 37.98 -19.20 -8.03
C LEU A 754 38.53 -19.19 -6.59
N TRP A 755 38.71 -20.36 -6.01
CA TRP A 755 39.25 -20.52 -4.64
C TRP A 755 40.72 -20.83 -4.68
N LEU A 756 41.58 -19.78 -4.68
CA LEU A 756 43.02 -19.83 -4.96
C LEU A 756 43.87 -19.85 -3.68
N VAL A 757 43.34 -20.30 -2.54
CA VAL A 757 43.96 -20.16 -1.20
C VAL A 757 45.33 -20.87 -1.10
N HIS A 758 45.59 -21.93 -1.84
CA HIS A 758 46.85 -22.65 -1.78
C HIS A 758 47.54 -22.73 -3.14
N THR A 759 47.20 -21.87 -4.07
CA THR A 759 47.75 -21.84 -5.42
C THR A 759 49.18 -21.31 -5.37
N LEU A 760 50.11 -22.03 -5.97
CA LEU A 760 51.51 -21.62 -6.08
C LEU A 760 51.67 -20.58 -7.20
N PRO A 761 52.64 -19.64 -7.10
CA PRO A 761 52.84 -18.62 -8.13
C PRO A 761 53.11 -19.14 -9.54
N ASN A 762 53.75 -20.32 -9.68
CA ASN A 762 53.97 -20.99 -10.97
C ASN A 762 52.70 -21.55 -11.54
N GLU A 763 51.80 -22.12 -10.72
CA GLU A 763 50.47 -22.61 -11.14
C GLU A 763 49.58 -21.47 -11.60
N LEU A 764 49.54 -20.37 -10.86
CA LEU A 764 48.78 -19.21 -11.24
C LEU A 764 49.25 -18.60 -12.60
N ARG A 765 50.56 -18.55 -12.83
CA ARG A 765 51.11 -18.11 -14.10
C ARG A 765 50.87 -19.06 -15.25
N ALA A 766 50.65 -20.34 -14.99
CA ALA A 766 50.29 -21.34 -15.97
C ALA A 766 48.81 -21.22 -16.42
N MET A 767 47.99 -20.36 -15.79
CA MET A 767 46.58 -20.09 -16.10
C MET A 767 46.41 -18.62 -16.48
N PRO A 768 46.67 -18.22 -17.74
CA PRO A 768 46.67 -16.82 -18.16
C PRO A 768 45.36 -16.09 -17.93
N GLU A 769 44.21 -16.72 -18.16
CA GLU A 769 42.92 -16.09 -17.97
C GLU A 769 42.56 -15.92 -16.49
N VAL A 770 42.90 -16.91 -15.65
CA VAL A 770 42.79 -16.77 -14.19
C VAL A 770 43.72 -15.66 -13.71
N TYR A 771 44.94 -15.62 -14.21
CA TYR A 771 45.89 -14.57 -13.85
C TYR A 771 45.40 -13.19 -14.25
N ARG A 772 44.81 -13.02 -15.43
CA ARG A 772 44.20 -11.77 -15.89
C ARG A 772 43.10 -11.31 -14.93
N ARG A 773 42.21 -12.19 -14.52
CA ARG A 773 41.16 -11.90 -13.54
C ARG A 773 41.73 -11.46 -12.21
N VAL A 774 42.79 -12.09 -11.73
CA VAL A 774 43.51 -11.72 -10.49
C VAL A 774 44.15 -10.32 -10.62
N GLN A 775 44.70 -9.95 -11.80
CA GLN A 775 45.22 -8.59 -12.02
C GLN A 775 44.06 -7.55 -11.96
N SER A 776 42.91 -7.86 -12.58
CA SER A 776 41.72 -6.99 -12.47
C SER A 776 41.29 -6.77 -11.01
N VAL A 777 41.34 -7.82 -10.16
CA VAL A 777 41.05 -7.68 -8.72
C VAL A 777 42.04 -6.72 -8.06
N ARG A 778 43.34 -6.82 -8.37
CA ARG A 778 44.36 -5.94 -7.84
C ARG A 778 44.10 -4.48 -8.19
N ASP A 779 43.78 -4.20 -9.46
CA ASP A 779 43.53 -2.84 -9.95
C ASP A 779 42.28 -2.24 -9.27
N ILE A 780 41.21 -3.02 -9.13
CA ILE A 780 39.95 -2.59 -8.44
C ILE A 780 40.25 -2.29 -6.96
N ARG A 781 41.02 -3.15 -6.26
CA ARG A 781 41.34 -2.93 -4.87
C ARG A 781 42.24 -1.71 -4.67
N LEU A 782 43.21 -1.46 -5.56
CA LEU A 782 44.06 -0.27 -5.53
C LEU A 782 43.29 1.03 -5.76
N ALA A 783 42.27 0.98 -6.62
CA ALA A 783 41.39 2.13 -6.91
C ALA A 783 40.41 2.49 -5.77
N SER A 784 40.32 1.65 -4.73
CA SER A 784 39.39 1.86 -3.63
C SER A 784 39.76 3.08 -2.78
N THR A 785 38.75 3.85 -2.36
CA THR A 785 38.91 4.95 -1.39
C THR A 785 39.28 4.47 0.02
N ARG A 786 38.95 3.20 0.36
CA ARG A 786 39.19 2.62 1.69
C ARG A 786 40.62 2.06 1.79
N ALA A 787 41.38 2.52 2.77
CA ALA A 787 42.76 2.05 3.00
C ALA A 787 42.86 0.53 3.23
N ALA A 788 41.92 -0.04 4.02
CA ALA A 788 41.87 -1.49 4.27
C ALA A 788 41.65 -2.29 2.98
N THR A 789 40.84 -1.82 2.05
CA THR A 789 40.62 -2.49 0.76
C THR A 789 41.88 -2.42 -0.12
N ARG A 790 42.60 -1.28 -0.11
CA ARG A 790 43.87 -1.16 -0.85
C ARG A 790 44.93 -2.14 -0.35
N GLN A 791 45.00 -2.42 0.94
CA GLN A 791 45.96 -3.42 1.50
C GLN A 791 45.68 -4.84 0.97
N LEU A 792 44.42 -5.17 0.64
CA LEU A 792 44.07 -6.47 0.05
C LEU A 792 44.61 -6.65 -1.37
N ALA A 793 45.13 -5.59 -1.99
CA ALA A 793 45.74 -5.67 -3.32
C ALA A 793 47.13 -6.36 -3.30
N ASP A 794 47.76 -6.56 -2.14
CA ASP A 794 48.99 -7.30 -1.97
C ASP A 794 48.80 -8.81 -2.23
N ALA A 795 47.58 -9.34 -2.00
CA ALA A 795 47.23 -10.72 -2.26
C ALA A 795 45.92 -10.81 -3.10
N PRO A 796 45.94 -10.35 -4.36
CA PRO A 796 44.70 -10.18 -5.16
C PRO A 796 44.06 -11.49 -5.56
N TYR A 797 44.75 -12.61 -5.46
CA TYR A 797 44.24 -13.97 -5.74
C TYR A 797 43.40 -14.53 -4.59
N LEU A 798 43.48 -13.93 -3.39
CA LEU A 798 42.67 -14.34 -2.24
C LEU A 798 41.38 -13.53 -2.13
N PHE A 799 40.37 -14.13 -1.54
CA PHE A 799 39.19 -13.41 -1.08
C PHE A 799 39.62 -12.35 -0.04
N GLY A 800 38.89 -11.24 -0.03
CA GLY A 800 39.15 -10.17 0.94
C GLY A 800 38.98 -10.62 2.39
N GLU A 801 38.05 -11.53 2.63
CA GLU A 801 37.85 -12.21 3.91
C GLU A 801 37.65 -13.70 3.70
N ILE A 802 38.47 -14.52 4.32
CA ILE A 802 38.43 -15.97 4.28
C ILE A 802 37.98 -16.48 5.65
N ARG A 803 36.79 -17.04 5.71
CA ARG A 803 36.18 -17.58 6.94
C ARG A 803 35.62 -18.99 6.75
N GLN A 804 36.03 -19.67 5.67
CA GLN A 804 35.60 -21.03 5.35
C GLN A 804 36.07 -22.00 6.44
N PRO A 805 35.15 -22.68 7.16
CA PRO A 805 35.52 -23.68 8.14
C PRO A 805 35.97 -25.00 7.47
N ASP A 806 36.87 -25.74 8.10
CA ASP A 806 37.32 -27.08 7.66
C ASP A 806 36.34 -28.22 8.07
N THR A 807 35.30 -27.87 8.82
CA THR A 807 34.29 -28.83 9.32
C THR A 807 32.94 -28.57 8.69
N SER A 808 32.02 -29.52 8.85
CA SER A 808 30.62 -29.30 8.48
C SER A 808 30.03 -28.08 9.23
N TYR A 809 29.26 -27.26 8.54
CA TYR A 809 28.64 -26.06 9.08
C TYR A 809 27.23 -25.90 8.57
N LEU A 810 26.45 -25.14 9.30
CA LEU A 810 25.11 -24.74 8.90
C LEU A 810 25.17 -23.34 8.26
N LEU A 811 24.67 -23.24 7.03
CA LEU A 811 24.50 -21.94 6.38
C LEU A 811 23.16 -21.33 6.83
N VAL A 812 23.22 -20.14 7.37
CA VAL A 812 22.05 -19.35 7.77
C VAL A 812 22.10 -18.04 7.00
N HIS A 813 21.08 -17.75 6.22
CA HIS A 813 20.99 -16.47 5.50
C HIS A 813 20.36 -15.38 6.39
N GLU A 814 20.65 -14.13 6.08
CA GLU A 814 20.33 -12.97 6.92
C GLU A 814 18.83 -12.56 6.86
N HIS A 815 18.03 -13.11 5.93
CA HIS A 815 16.63 -12.72 5.71
C HIS A 815 15.67 -13.90 5.87
#